data_98a6faf51ed7f871c804dbc295388ec7
#
_entry.id   98a6faf51ed7f871c804dbc295388ec7
#
_cell.length_a   1.000
_cell.length_b   1.000
_cell.length_c   1.000
_cell.angle_alpha   90.00
_cell.angle_beta   90.00
_cell.angle_gamma   90.00
#
_symmetry.space_group_name_H-M   'P 1'
#
loop_
_entity.id
_entity.type
_entity.pdbx_description
1 polymer ?
#
loop_
_entity_poly.entity_id
_entity_poly.type
_entity_poly.pdbx_seq_one_letter_code
_entity_poly.pdbx_strand_id
1 'polypeptide(L)'
;MSSKLLYDKVIYCIVFVVVELSLIPTYGQQGRVTTNFDKNWKFYLGDIVGAEKLSFDDNSWRTLNVPHDWSIEGNYDSNNPTQRGGGYLPAGVGWYRKCFTMSNSDTEHSVFIEFNAVMANSDIWINGHYLGHRPMGYLPINYEITKYLKFNEVNVIAVRVDNSIQPASRWYTGAGIYRHVKLITTNPIHLERGSVFITTPKIEKNSAEVRISCSIINSSQNTCKIGFQTEIKSPSGQKIQSDYEMVTILAGDTIHSLQTVIISHPEIWDIQTPNLYCATTRIFNEKHLIDYELNKFGIRNFKFESKTGFWLNGHNLKILGACVHHDGGAVGTAVPASVWARRIQRLKQIGCNALRGAHTPMDQTFYNLCDSLGMLLLDETFDTWTAAKPNGEKAYNLYFKDWWKIDAKEAIIRIRNHPSIILYSLGNEIRDNLNSLEGRRYFLDLRSLTRKLDPTRPITMALFRPKQMRLFENGFSEMLDVIGQNYGEKGLIAVGAAKPGRKIIGTENTPSRSSWLVVRDTPAMAGMFIWTGFDYLGESDWPRIAWNTGLFDRNGNWKHLSWERQSWWTDKPMVHIVRRSKDLQNGYTDDWTPASPDSYRAEVIVYSNCDEVELLLNGKSLGIQSVPHDDSPNIWHIDYQPGVLKAIGRINGNEVANHEHRTAGEAHHIILETERTVLPYDWEEVAYLTATVVDMHGVRCPNILTDIKFNISGPGEIISIDNSDVFSHERYKANHRTAYKGRVIAIVRAIADNGTITVKAEADGLGSSNVTIKATR
;
A
#
# COMPACT_ATOMS: atom_id res chain seq x y z
N MET A 1 -4.52 -43.33 4.06
CA MET A 1 -4.94 -42.69 5.33
C MET A 1 -3.69 -42.16 6.00
N SER A 2 -3.66 -40.89 6.40
CA SER A 2 -2.58 -40.21 7.11
C SER A 2 -1.52 -39.51 6.26
N SER A 3 -1.85 -38.43 5.55
CA SER A 3 -0.94 -37.39 5.12
C SER A 3 -1.61 -36.01 4.98
N LYS A 4 -2.74 -35.79 5.64
CA LYS A 4 -3.52 -34.54 5.59
C LYS A 4 -3.33 -33.59 6.80
N LEU A 5 -2.29 -33.79 7.62
CA LEU A 5 -2.18 -33.12 8.92
C LEU A 5 -0.85 -32.38 9.17
N LEU A 6 -0.12 -31.93 8.12
CA LEU A 6 1.15 -31.22 8.32
C LEU A 6 1.22 -29.83 7.65
N TYR A 7 0.15 -29.37 6.99
CA TYR A 7 0.16 -28.04 6.34
C TYR A 7 -0.47 -26.91 7.17
N ASP A 8 -1.11 -27.21 8.31
CA ASP A 8 -1.92 -26.23 9.08
C ASP A 8 -1.29 -25.73 10.39
N LYS A 9 0.01 -25.89 10.60
CA LYS A 9 0.67 -25.38 11.82
C LYS A 9 1.78 -24.37 11.59
N VAL A 10 1.71 -23.58 10.53
CA VAL A 10 2.65 -22.48 10.35
C VAL A 10 1.88 -21.16 10.33
N ILE A 11 1.92 -20.52 11.49
CA ILE A 11 1.76 -19.07 11.69
C ILE A 11 0.33 -18.55 11.50
N TYR A 12 -0.57 -18.88 12.43
CA TYR A 12 -1.46 -17.87 12.98
C TYR A 12 -0.62 -17.00 13.95
N CYS A 13 0.25 -16.16 13.43
CA CYS A 13 0.50 -14.89 14.09
C CYS A 13 -0.80 -14.12 13.94
N ILE A 14 -1.68 -14.27 14.91
CA ILE A 14 -2.78 -13.37 15.17
C ILE A 14 -2.14 -11.99 15.21
N VAL A 15 -2.33 -11.23 14.14
CA VAL A 15 -2.24 -9.79 14.22
C VAL A 15 -3.39 -9.42 15.15
N PHE A 16 -3.11 -9.35 16.44
CA PHE A 16 -3.88 -8.48 17.31
C PHE A 16 -3.63 -7.08 16.76
N VAL A 17 -4.44 -6.67 15.79
CA VAL A 17 -4.84 -5.28 15.73
C VAL A 17 -5.42 -5.08 17.12
N VAL A 18 -4.65 -4.47 17.99
CA VAL A 18 -5.16 -3.93 19.24
C VAL A 18 -6.23 -2.95 18.78
N VAL A 19 -7.47 -3.41 18.73
CA VAL A 19 -8.61 -2.54 18.81
C VAL A 19 -8.37 -1.86 20.14
N GLU A 20 -7.83 -0.66 20.12
CA GLU A 20 -7.91 0.23 21.26
C GLU A 20 -9.39 0.33 21.54
N LEU A 21 -9.85 -0.45 22.53
CA LEU A 21 -11.04 -0.11 23.26
C LEU A 21 -10.88 1.38 23.57
N SER A 22 -11.59 2.19 22.82
CA SER A 22 -11.83 3.57 23.18
C SER A 22 -12.44 3.49 24.58
N LEU A 23 -11.60 3.66 25.59
CA LEU A 23 -12.03 4.07 26.91
C LEU A 23 -12.86 5.32 26.64
N ILE A 24 -14.18 5.16 26.69
CA ILE A 24 -15.11 6.28 26.73
C ILE A 24 -14.63 7.12 27.90
N PRO A 25 -14.10 8.32 27.69
CA PRO A 25 -13.67 9.16 28.79
C PRO A 25 -14.92 9.42 29.62
N THR A 26 -14.87 9.08 30.89
CA THR A 26 -15.83 9.56 31.86
C THR A 26 -15.89 11.10 31.76
N TYR A 27 -17.09 11.65 31.64
CA TYR A 27 -17.39 13.08 31.59
C TYR A 27 -16.48 13.85 32.55
N GLY A 28 -15.52 14.65 32.03
CA GLY A 28 -14.59 15.47 32.84
C GLY A 28 -13.18 15.64 32.28
N GLN A 29 -12.72 14.87 31.28
CA GLN A 29 -11.40 15.00 30.66
C GLN A 29 -11.53 14.94 29.14
N GLN A 30 -11.95 16.04 28.51
CA GLN A 30 -12.05 16.12 27.06
C GLN A 30 -10.85 16.89 26.51
N GLY A 31 -9.79 16.14 26.16
CA GLY A 31 -8.79 16.58 25.19
C GLY A 31 -9.35 16.56 23.76
N ARG A 32 -8.47 16.50 22.76
CA ARG A 32 -8.83 16.35 21.33
C ARG A 32 -9.82 15.19 21.12
N VAL A 33 -10.92 15.46 20.39
CA VAL A 33 -11.89 14.46 19.97
C VAL A 33 -11.79 14.30 18.45
N THR A 34 -11.53 13.08 18.00
CA THR A 34 -11.52 12.73 16.56
C THR A 34 -12.71 11.82 16.28
N THR A 35 -13.64 12.30 15.48
CA THR A 35 -14.84 11.56 15.10
C THR A 35 -14.71 11.04 13.67
N ASN A 36 -14.97 9.74 13.47
CA ASN A 36 -15.11 9.19 12.12
C ASN A 36 -16.29 9.86 11.41
N PHE A 37 -16.02 10.40 10.23
CA PHE A 37 -17.00 11.17 9.47
C PHE A 37 -17.43 10.50 8.16
N ASP A 38 -17.16 9.21 8.01
CA ASP A 38 -17.29 8.44 6.76
C ASP A 38 -18.73 8.10 6.39
N LYS A 39 -19.65 7.99 7.36
CA LYS A 39 -21.01 7.46 7.12
C LYS A 39 -21.96 8.50 6.52
N ASN A 40 -22.95 8.03 5.74
CA ASN A 40 -24.11 8.79 5.30
C ASN A 40 -23.80 10.03 4.45
N TRP A 41 -22.91 9.91 3.47
CA TRP A 41 -22.72 10.91 2.45
C TRP A 41 -23.75 10.76 1.33
N LYS A 42 -24.26 11.88 0.84
CA LYS A 42 -25.02 11.95 -0.41
C LYS A 42 -24.05 12.11 -1.57
N PHE A 43 -24.21 11.33 -2.63
CA PHE A 43 -23.34 11.30 -3.80
C PHE A 43 -24.14 11.45 -5.10
N TYR A 44 -23.64 12.27 -6.00
CA TYR A 44 -24.13 12.44 -7.36
C TYR A 44 -22.96 12.43 -8.36
N LEU A 45 -23.07 11.59 -9.39
CA LEU A 45 -22.11 11.54 -10.49
C LEU A 45 -22.59 12.50 -11.59
N GLY A 46 -21.88 13.58 -11.80
CA GLY A 46 -22.16 14.65 -12.74
C GLY A 46 -21.83 16.00 -12.13
N ASP A 47 -21.76 17.04 -12.94
CA ASP A 47 -21.56 18.41 -12.47
C ASP A 47 -22.90 19.12 -12.32
N ILE A 48 -23.14 19.71 -11.16
CA ILE A 48 -24.41 20.34 -10.82
C ILE A 48 -24.16 21.72 -10.22
N VAL A 49 -24.82 22.73 -10.78
CA VAL A 49 -24.69 24.12 -10.30
C VAL A 49 -25.49 24.31 -9.01
N GLY A 50 -24.88 24.93 -8.01
CA GLY A 50 -25.53 25.27 -6.76
C GLY A 50 -25.48 24.17 -5.69
N ALA A 51 -24.84 23.03 -5.97
CA ALA A 51 -24.73 21.94 -5.03
C ALA A 51 -23.90 22.28 -3.76
N GLU A 52 -23.15 23.37 -3.78
CA GLU A 52 -22.45 23.92 -2.62
C GLU A 52 -23.38 24.63 -1.61
N LYS A 53 -24.60 25.03 -2.02
CA LYS A 53 -25.52 25.83 -1.20
C LYS A 53 -26.20 25.01 -0.13
N LEU A 54 -26.42 25.61 1.04
CA LEU A 54 -27.14 24.97 2.16
C LEU A 54 -28.57 24.55 1.75
N SER A 55 -29.23 25.37 0.92
CA SER A 55 -30.63 25.14 0.48
C SER A 55 -30.78 24.16 -0.67
N PHE A 56 -29.69 23.56 -1.16
CA PHE A 56 -29.75 22.64 -2.28
C PHE A 56 -30.45 21.33 -1.87
N ASP A 57 -31.41 20.85 -2.68
CA ASP A 57 -32.12 19.61 -2.44
C ASP A 57 -31.33 18.42 -3.02
N ASP A 58 -30.78 17.62 -2.11
CA ASP A 58 -30.03 16.38 -2.40
C ASP A 58 -30.77 15.09 -2.07
N ASN A 59 -32.10 15.13 -1.88
CA ASN A 59 -32.90 13.96 -1.50
C ASN A 59 -32.82 12.82 -2.52
N SER A 60 -32.72 13.15 -3.80
CA SER A 60 -32.61 12.17 -4.90
C SER A 60 -31.21 11.54 -5.04
N TRP A 61 -30.23 12.04 -4.31
CA TRP A 61 -28.85 11.56 -4.40
C TRP A 61 -28.68 10.22 -3.72
N ARG A 62 -27.78 9.38 -4.27
CA ARG A 62 -27.38 8.11 -3.65
C ARG A 62 -26.76 8.34 -2.27
N THR A 63 -27.24 7.62 -1.24
CA THR A 63 -26.58 7.61 0.07
C THR A 63 -25.53 6.52 0.12
N LEU A 64 -24.31 6.84 0.54
CA LEU A 64 -23.20 5.92 0.66
C LEU A 64 -22.26 6.30 1.81
N ASN A 65 -21.32 5.42 2.10
CA ASN A 65 -20.21 5.68 3.01
C ASN A 65 -18.92 5.88 2.20
N VAL A 66 -18.06 6.77 2.68
CA VAL A 66 -16.68 6.86 2.22
C VAL A 66 -15.80 5.97 3.12
N PRO A 67 -14.64 5.52 2.68
CA PRO A 67 -13.97 5.72 1.39
C PRO A 67 -14.76 5.17 0.20
N HIS A 68 -14.82 5.95 -0.90
CA HIS A 68 -15.58 5.62 -2.10
C HIS A 68 -14.81 5.99 -3.35
N ASP A 69 -14.60 5.02 -4.21
CA ASP A 69 -14.04 5.17 -5.56
C ASP A 69 -15.13 4.87 -6.58
N TRP A 70 -15.74 5.93 -7.16
CA TRP A 70 -16.83 5.74 -8.11
C TRP A 70 -16.37 5.28 -9.50
N SER A 71 -15.09 5.47 -9.84
CA SER A 71 -14.54 5.05 -11.13
C SER A 71 -14.55 3.52 -11.27
N ILE A 72 -14.18 2.77 -10.22
CA ILE A 72 -14.15 1.30 -10.22
C ILE A 72 -15.54 0.67 -10.34
N GLU A 73 -16.60 1.43 -10.08
CA GLU A 73 -17.99 0.96 -10.21
C GLU A 73 -18.47 0.97 -11.68
N GLY A 74 -17.75 1.66 -12.57
CA GLY A 74 -18.14 1.87 -13.95
C GLY A 74 -17.79 0.74 -14.90
N ASN A 75 -18.19 0.91 -16.17
CA ASN A 75 -17.87 -0.03 -17.24
C ASN A 75 -16.53 0.33 -17.87
N TYR A 76 -15.81 -0.69 -18.32
CA TYR A 76 -14.70 -0.53 -19.23
C TYR A 76 -15.18 -0.12 -20.61
N ASP A 77 -14.55 0.91 -21.20
CA ASP A 77 -14.83 1.36 -22.57
C ASP A 77 -13.56 2.00 -23.15
N SER A 78 -13.19 1.59 -24.37
CA SER A 78 -12.03 2.14 -25.08
C SER A 78 -12.13 3.66 -25.32
N ASN A 79 -13.34 4.22 -25.27
CA ASN A 79 -13.60 5.65 -25.42
C ASN A 79 -13.55 6.44 -24.11
N ASN A 80 -13.42 5.78 -22.97
CA ASN A 80 -13.30 6.47 -21.68
C ASN A 80 -12.07 7.39 -21.69
N PRO A 81 -12.19 8.62 -21.17
CA PRO A 81 -11.15 9.65 -21.26
C PRO A 81 -9.87 9.29 -20.52
N THR A 82 -9.92 8.36 -19.57
CA THR A 82 -8.75 7.85 -18.83
C THR A 82 -7.80 7.05 -19.73
N GLN A 83 -8.29 6.50 -20.85
CA GLN A 83 -7.50 5.73 -21.82
C GLN A 83 -6.64 4.65 -21.15
N ARG A 84 -5.50 4.31 -21.77
CA ARG A 84 -4.56 3.30 -21.24
C ARG A 84 -4.04 3.62 -19.85
N GLY A 85 -3.88 4.89 -19.50
CA GLY A 85 -3.38 5.31 -18.19
C GLY A 85 -4.30 4.86 -17.07
N GLY A 86 -5.58 5.19 -17.16
CA GLY A 86 -6.59 4.83 -16.16
C GLY A 86 -7.27 3.48 -16.37
N GLY A 87 -6.74 2.62 -17.26
CA GLY A 87 -7.30 1.29 -17.53
C GLY A 87 -8.68 1.32 -18.16
N TYR A 88 -8.99 2.38 -18.93
CA TYR A 88 -10.28 2.54 -19.63
C TYR A 88 -11.51 2.57 -18.74
N LEU A 89 -11.34 2.93 -17.46
CA LEU A 89 -12.43 3.17 -16.52
C LEU A 89 -12.92 4.63 -16.60
N PRO A 90 -14.16 4.94 -16.18
CA PRO A 90 -14.72 6.28 -16.33
C PRO A 90 -14.00 7.33 -15.48
N ALA A 91 -14.03 8.57 -15.98
CA ALA A 91 -13.66 9.79 -15.28
C ALA A 91 -14.78 10.84 -15.41
N GLY A 92 -14.73 11.91 -14.64
CA GLY A 92 -15.74 12.96 -14.69
C GLY A 92 -15.77 13.80 -13.43
N VAL A 93 -16.93 14.38 -13.15
CA VAL A 93 -17.17 15.18 -11.93
C VAL A 93 -18.14 14.43 -11.03
N GLY A 94 -17.83 14.41 -9.73
CA GLY A 94 -18.71 13.86 -8.70
C GLY A 94 -18.90 14.86 -7.55
N TRP A 95 -20.10 14.91 -7.01
CA TRP A 95 -20.42 15.70 -5.86
C TRP A 95 -20.73 14.84 -4.64
N TYR A 96 -20.23 15.27 -3.49
CA TYR A 96 -20.54 14.68 -2.19
C TYR A 96 -21.11 15.75 -1.27
N ARG A 97 -22.16 15.41 -0.51
CA ARG A 97 -22.75 16.29 0.49
C ARG A 97 -23.02 15.51 1.76
N LYS A 98 -22.86 16.17 2.91
CA LYS A 98 -23.20 15.57 4.21
C LYS A 98 -23.73 16.61 5.15
N CYS A 99 -24.93 16.32 5.71
CA CYS A 99 -25.53 17.08 6.80
C CYS A 99 -25.04 16.57 8.16
N PHE A 100 -24.79 17.48 9.10
CA PHE A 100 -24.41 17.15 10.48
C PHE A 100 -24.76 18.30 11.43
N THR A 101 -24.77 18.01 12.74
CA THR A 101 -25.02 18.98 13.79
C THR A 101 -23.86 19.03 14.77
N MET A 102 -23.56 20.21 15.30
CA MET A 102 -22.62 20.45 16.39
C MET A 102 -23.34 20.96 17.62
N SER A 103 -22.92 20.50 18.80
CA SER A 103 -23.51 20.90 20.06
C SER A 103 -23.07 22.32 20.46
N ASN A 104 -23.91 23.05 21.22
CA ASN A 104 -23.49 24.31 21.86
C ASN A 104 -22.29 24.15 22.82
N SER A 105 -22.06 22.94 23.35
CA SER A 105 -20.85 22.66 24.14
C SER A 105 -19.54 22.80 23.36
N ASP A 106 -19.61 22.79 22.02
CA ASP A 106 -18.44 22.89 21.15
C ASP A 106 -18.13 24.32 20.70
N THR A 107 -18.91 25.33 21.14
CA THR A 107 -18.71 26.74 20.73
C THR A 107 -17.36 27.31 21.14
N GLU A 108 -16.76 26.80 22.21
CA GLU A 108 -15.45 27.23 22.71
C GLU A 108 -14.28 26.41 22.13
N HIS A 109 -14.56 25.49 21.20
CA HIS A 109 -13.57 24.63 20.61
C HIS A 109 -13.22 25.04 19.17
N SER A 110 -12.02 24.70 18.75
CA SER A 110 -11.63 24.74 17.32
C SER A 110 -12.04 23.42 16.65
N VAL A 111 -12.73 23.55 15.52
CA VAL A 111 -13.24 22.39 14.75
C VAL A 111 -12.59 22.33 13.38
N PHE A 112 -12.05 21.16 13.05
CA PHE A 112 -11.39 20.90 11.78
C PHE A 112 -12.08 19.76 11.03
N ILE A 113 -12.14 19.86 9.71
CA ILE A 113 -12.48 18.76 8.82
C ILE A 113 -11.22 18.31 8.11
N GLU A 114 -10.91 17.00 8.20
CA GLU A 114 -9.78 16.37 7.52
C GLU A 114 -10.25 15.28 6.58
N PHE A 115 -9.89 15.41 5.31
CA PHE A 115 -10.00 14.35 4.30
C PHE A 115 -8.61 13.74 4.13
N ASN A 116 -8.45 12.45 4.33
CA ASN A 116 -7.14 11.79 4.15
C ASN A 116 -6.66 11.82 2.69
N ALA A 117 -7.57 11.88 1.72
CA ALA A 117 -7.34 12.27 0.33
C ALA A 117 -8.66 12.34 -0.45
N VAL A 118 -8.67 13.12 -1.53
CA VAL A 118 -9.78 13.25 -2.50
C VAL A 118 -9.20 13.27 -3.91
N MET A 119 -9.59 12.35 -4.78
CA MET A 119 -9.05 12.21 -6.14
C MET A 119 -10.04 12.75 -7.18
N ALA A 120 -9.72 13.84 -7.80
CA ALA A 120 -8.71 14.87 -7.64
C ALA A 120 -9.36 16.25 -7.86
N ASN A 121 -8.55 17.35 -7.88
CA ASN A 121 -9.03 18.71 -8.14
C ASN A 121 -10.30 19.02 -7.33
N SER A 122 -10.21 18.82 -6.01
CA SER A 122 -11.37 18.96 -5.13
C SER A 122 -11.57 20.38 -4.68
N ASP A 123 -12.82 20.84 -4.72
CA ASP A 123 -13.31 22.07 -4.12
C ASP A 123 -14.20 21.72 -2.93
N ILE A 124 -14.05 22.44 -1.80
CA ILE A 124 -14.72 22.10 -0.54
C ILE A 124 -15.42 23.32 0.02
N TRP A 125 -16.64 23.14 0.51
CA TRP A 125 -17.48 24.18 1.15
C TRP A 125 -18.05 23.69 2.46
N ILE A 126 -18.26 24.61 3.37
CA ILE A 126 -19.07 24.46 4.59
C ILE A 126 -20.19 25.52 4.59
N ASN A 127 -21.46 25.12 4.68
CA ASN A 127 -22.62 25.99 4.69
C ASN A 127 -22.65 26.99 3.52
N GLY A 128 -22.13 26.61 2.35
CA GLY A 128 -21.98 27.46 1.17
C GLY A 128 -20.74 28.37 1.17
N HIS A 129 -19.96 28.38 2.25
CA HIS A 129 -18.68 29.12 2.32
C HIS A 129 -17.56 28.26 1.72
N TYR A 130 -16.89 28.81 0.72
CA TYR A 130 -15.75 28.16 0.06
C TYR A 130 -14.54 28.06 1.00
N LEU A 131 -14.03 26.85 1.21
CA LEU A 131 -12.85 26.60 2.06
C LEU A 131 -11.56 26.60 1.23
N GLY A 132 -11.60 26.04 0.02
CA GLY A 132 -10.44 26.01 -0.85
C GLY A 132 -10.45 24.90 -1.88
N HIS A 133 -9.43 24.94 -2.75
CA HIS A 133 -9.14 23.99 -3.82
C HIS A 133 -7.90 23.16 -3.49
N ARG A 134 -7.90 21.87 -3.88
CA ARG A 134 -6.72 20.98 -3.78
C ARG A 134 -6.61 20.10 -5.03
N PRO A 135 -5.58 20.33 -5.87
CA PRO A 135 -5.36 19.53 -7.07
C PRO A 135 -4.76 18.16 -6.79
N MET A 136 -3.86 18.04 -5.80
CA MET A 136 -3.16 16.79 -5.45
C MET A 136 -4.10 15.81 -4.76
N GLY A 137 -4.42 14.71 -5.45
CA GLY A 137 -5.38 13.73 -4.95
C GLY A 137 -4.81 12.69 -3.97
N TYR A 138 -3.53 12.75 -3.59
CA TYR A 138 -2.86 11.72 -2.78
C TYR A 138 -2.58 12.15 -1.34
N LEU A 139 -2.79 13.42 -1.02
CA LEU A 139 -2.41 14.00 0.26
C LEU A 139 -3.64 14.46 1.05
N PRO A 140 -3.53 14.52 2.38
CA PRO A 140 -4.59 15.04 3.23
C PRO A 140 -4.94 16.50 2.94
N ILE A 141 -6.22 16.80 3.16
CA ILE A 141 -6.80 18.15 3.09
C ILE A 141 -7.37 18.44 4.47
N ASN A 142 -6.94 19.56 5.07
CA ASN A 142 -7.39 19.96 6.40
C ASN A 142 -7.84 21.42 6.37
N TYR A 143 -9.05 21.68 6.86
CA TYR A 143 -9.59 23.03 7.01
C TYR A 143 -10.16 23.24 8.41
N GLU A 144 -9.85 24.38 9.02
CA GLU A 144 -10.56 24.85 10.19
C GLU A 144 -11.93 25.44 9.74
N ILE A 145 -13.00 24.92 10.33
CA ILE A 145 -14.37 25.29 9.96
C ILE A 145 -15.13 26.01 11.05
N THR A 146 -14.53 26.22 12.22
CA THR A 146 -15.12 26.77 13.44
C THR A 146 -16.01 27.98 13.19
N LYS A 147 -15.48 28.99 12.51
CA LYS A 147 -16.18 30.28 12.27
C LYS A 147 -17.38 30.21 11.32
N TYR A 148 -17.54 29.11 10.61
CA TYR A 148 -18.61 28.90 9.65
C TYR A 148 -19.72 27.99 10.19
N LEU A 149 -19.50 27.37 11.37
CA LEU A 149 -20.46 26.44 11.97
C LEU A 149 -21.65 27.16 12.59
N LYS A 150 -22.80 26.51 12.48
CA LYS A 150 -24.03 26.82 13.18
C LYS A 150 -24.24 25.76 14.27
N PHE A 151 -24.12 26.18 15.53
CA PHE A 151 -24.30 25.27 16.65
C PHE A 151 -25.79 25.02 16.92
N ASN A 152 -26.13 23.76 17.25
CA ASN A 152 -27.49 23.24 17.39
C ASN A 152 -28.37 23.37 16.13
N GLU A 153 -27.79 23.70 14.99
CA GLU A 153 -28.45 23.72 13.70
C GLU A 153 -27.76 22.73 12.72
N VAL A 154 -28.41 22.54 11.58
CA VAL A 154 -27.86 21.69 10.51
C VAL A 154 -26.75 22.44 9.79
N ASN A 155 -25.60 21.79 9.68
CA ASN A 155 -24.49 22.20 8.85
C ASN A 155 -24.36 21.29 7.65
N VAL A 156 -23.83 21.78 6.54
CA VAL A 156 -23.61 21.02 5.31
C VAL A 156 -22.17 21.17 4.85
N ILE A 157 -21.45 20.05 4.74
CA ILE A 157 -20.20 19.96 3.97
C ILE A 157 -20.57 19.56 2.54
N ALA A 158 -20.04 20.26 1.55
CA ALA A 158 -20.12 19.91 0.14
C ALA A 158 -18.72 19.79 -0.45
N VAL A 159 -18.51 18.75 -1.27
CA VAL A 159 -17.23 18.47 -1.93
C VAL A 159 -17.51 18.19 -3.40
N ARG A 160 -16.91 18.99 -4.28
CA ARG A 160 -16.86 18.74 -5.72
C ARG A 160 -15.52 18.09 -6.04
N VAL A 161 -15.56 16.97 -6.75
CA VAL A 161 -14.38 16.20 -7.15
C VAL A 161 -14.33 16.20 -8.66
N ASP A 162 -13.29 16.76 -9.26
CA ASP A 162 -13.16 16.86 -10.72
C ASP A 162 -11.98 16.02 -11.24
N ASN A 163 -12.29 14.80 -11.67
CA ASN A 163 -11.35 13.91 -12.33
C ASN A 163 -11.55 13.88 -13.86
N SER A 164 -12.17 14.92 -14.46
CA SER A 164 -12.49 14.97 -15.88
C SER A 164 -11.28 15.28 -16.77
N ILE A 165 -10.27 15.96 -16.23
CA ILE A 165 -9.07 16.36 -16.97
C ILE A 165 -8.15 15.14 -17.15
N GLN A 166 -8.28 14.44 -18.28
CA GLN A 166 -7.58 13.18 -18.57
C GLN A 166 -6.80 13.27 -19.90
N PRO A 167 -5.75 12.44 -20.10
CA PRO A 167 -5.14 11.49 -19.17
C PRO A 167 -4.31 12.19 -18.08
N ALA A 168 -4.63 11.92 -16.81
CA ALA A 168 -4.02 12.57 -15.65
C ALA A 168 -2.92 11.70 -15.00
N SER A 169 -2.72 10.48 -15.46
CA SER A 169 -1.77 9.53 -14.91
C SER A 169 -1.47 8.42 -15.92
N ARG A 170 -0.38 7.67 -15.67
CA ARG A 170 -0.05 6.47 -16.44
C ARG A 170 -0.63 5.19 -15.83
N TRP A 171 -1.24 5.27 -14.64
CA TRP A 171 -1.90 4.16 -13.91
C TRP A 171 -3.28 4.60 -13.42
N TYR A 172 -4.09 3.65 -12.99
CA TYR A 172 -5.41 3.90 -12.43
C TYR A 172 -5.33 4.72 -11.14
N THR A 173 -5.96 5.87 -11.12
CA THR A 173 -5.97 6.80 -9.97
C THR A 173 -7.19 6.65 -9.07
N GLY A 174 -8.27 6.05 -9.59
CA GLY A 174 -9.58 6.14 -8.96
C GLY A 174 -10.19 7.54 -9.06
N ALA A 175 -11.32 7.74 -8.42
CA ALA A 175 -12.01 9.03 -8.34
C ALA A 175 -12.97 9.09 -7.14
N GLY A 176 -12.97 10.24 -6.41
CA GLY A 176 -13.88 10.45 -5.28
C GLY A 176 -13.19 10.71 -3.95
N ILE A 177 -13.96 10.70 -2.87
CA ILE A 177 -13.44 10.67 -1.49
C ILE A 177 -13.04 9.24 -1.17
N TYR A 178 -11.86 8.85 -1.63
CA TYR A 178 -11.41 7.46 -1.63
C TYR A 178 -10.60 7.06 -0.39
N ARG A 179 -10.40 7.99 0.55
CA ARG A 179 -9.83 7.77 1.88
C ARG A 179 -10.74 8.35 2.95
N HIS A 180 -10.47 8.04 4.21
CA HIS A 180 -11.29 8.42 5.35
C HIS A 180 -11.44 9.93 5.54
N VAL A 181 -12.57 10.31 6.14
CA VAL A 181 -12.87 11.69 6.57
C VAL A 181 -13.04 11.72 8.08
N LYS A 182 -12.48 12.76 8.70
CA LYS A 182 -12.52 12.95 10.16
C LYS A 182 -13.00 14.36 10.49
N LEU A 183 -13.82 14.46 11.52
CA LEU A 183 -14.15 15.70 12.18
C LEU A 183 -13.34 15.76 13.49
N ILE A 184 -12.54 16.80 13.68
CA ILE A 184 -11.61 16.92 14.80
C ILE A 184 -12.01 18.17 15.60
N THR A 185 -12.28 17.98 16.88
CA THR A 185 -12.59 19.06 17.82
C THR A 185 -11.46 19.17 18.83
N THR A 186 -10.89 20.36 19.00
CA THR A 186 -9.78 20.63 19.92
C THR A 186 -10.08 21.84 20.81
N ASN A 187 -9.37 21.92 21.93
CA ASN A 187 -9.29 23.19 22.66
C ASN A 187 -8.63 24.25 21.76
N PRO A 188 -8.95 25.58 21.92
CA PRO A 188 -8.21 26.62 21.23
C PRO A 188 -6.71 26.61 21.47
N ILE A 189 -6.25 26.01 22.58
CA ILE A 189 -4.85 25.70 22.83
C ILE A 189 -4.65 24.22 22.54
N HIS A 190 -3.91 23.93 21.47
CA HIS A 190 -3.74 22.55 20.99
C HIS A 190 -2.38 22.34 20.29
N LEU A 191 -1.99 21.07 20.11
CA LEU A 191 -0.86 20.68 19.27
C LEU A 191 -1.16 20.98 17.81
N GLU A 192 -0.24 21.69 17.15
CA GLU A 192 -0.32 21.91 15.70
C GLU A 192 -0.30 20.58 14.98
N ARG A 193 -1.20 20.39 14.04
CA ARG A 193 -1.33 19.14 13.26
C ARG A 193 0.00 18.75 12.61
N GLY A 194 0.43 17.51 12.84
CA GLY A 194 1.67 16.95 12.28
C GLY A 194 2.95 17.61 12.80
N SER A 195 2.88 18.45 13.84
CA SER A 195 4.06 19.08 14.42
C SER A 195 4.90 18.14 15.28
N VAL A 196 4.29 17.13 15.90
CA VAL A 196 5.00 16.16 16.72
C VAL A 196 5.99 15.37 15.86
N PHE A 197 7.27 15.56 16.12
CA PHE A 197 8.35 14.89 15.41
C PHE A 197 9.28 14.17 16.40
N ILE A 198 9.43 12.87 16.21
CA ILE A 198 10.16 11.99 17.12
C ILE A 198 11.42 11.50 16.42
N THR A 199 12.57 11.72 17.04
CA THR A 199 13.86 11.27 16.54
C THR A 199 14.62 10.47 17.59
N THR A 200 15.51 9.59 17.14
CA THR A 200 16.39 8.77 17.99
C THR A 200 17.85 9.02 17.62
N PRO A 201 18.40 10.20 17.94
CA PRO A 201 19.69 10.65 17.43
C PRO A 201 20.88 9.84 17.96
N LYS A 202 20.72 9.21 19.13
CA LYS A 202 21.77 8.40 19.75
C LYS A 202 21.16 7.09 20.22
N ILE A 203 21.70 5.98 19.71
CA ILE A 203 21.32 4.62 20.10
C ILE A 203 22.59 3.89 20.47
N GLU A 204 22.64 3.44 21.72
CA GLU A 204 23.73 2.65 22.30
C GLU A 204 23.20 1.28 22.71
N LYS A 205 24.08 0.36 23.09
CA LYS A 205 23.70 -1.01 23.48
C LYS A 205 22.63 -1.06 24.58
N ASN A 206 22.72 -0.16 25.56
CA ASN A 206 21.87 -0.19 26.76
C ASN A 206 21.00 1.06 26.91
N SER A 207 21.04 1.99 25.97
CA SER A 207 20.24 3.22 26.03
C SER A 207 19.93 3.79 24.67
N ALA A 208 18.82 4.50 24.56
CA ALA A 208 18.48 5.32 23.40
C ALA A 208 17.99 6.69 23.86
N GLU A 209 18.48 7.73 23.21
CA GLU A 209 17.97 9.09 23.36
C GLU A 209 16.82 9.29 22.39
N VAL A 210 15.65 9.65 22.93
CA VAL A 210 14.45 9.99 22.15
C VAL A 210 14.19 11.48 22.32
N ARG A 211 14.15 12.21 21.19
CA ARG A 211 13.80 13.64 21.16
C ARG A 211 12.42 13.80 20.54
N ILE A 212 11.56 14.55 21.23
CA ILE A 212 10.22 14.85 20.80
C ILE A 212 10.10 16.37 20.64
N SER A 213 9.97 16.84 19.41
CA SER A 213 9.67 18.25 19.12
C SER A 213 8.19 18.40 18.76
N CYS A 214 7.56 19.48 19.18
CA CYS A 214 6.20 19.81 18.81
C CYS A 214 5.98 21.33 18.79
N SER A 215 4.90 21.75 18.12
CA SER A 215 4.39 23.12 18.17
C SER A 215 3.04 23.14 18.88
N ILE A 216 2.84 24.12 19.75
CA ILE A 216 1.58 24.33 20.47
C ILE A 216 1.03 25.71 20.05
N ILE A 217 -0.21 25.71 19.56
CA ILE A 217 -0.91 26.90 19.09
C ILE A 217 -1.86 27.39 20.20
N ASN A 218 -1.94 28.69 20.42
CA ASN A 218 -3.00 29.34 21.19
C ASN A 218 -3.84 30.22 20.25
N SER A 219 -4.93 29.69 19.73
CA SER A 219 -5.87 30.44 18.89
C SER A 219 -6.87 31.26 19.68
N SER A 220 -6.81 31.25 21.04
CA SER A 220 -7.69 32.05 21.90
C SER A 220 -7.24 33.51 21.99
N GLN A 221 -8.11 34.35 22.54
CA GLN A 221 -7.84 35.77 22.77
C GLN A 221 -7.09 36.04 24.09
N ASN A 222 -6.76 35.02 24.85
CA ASN A 222 -6.15 35.11 26.17
C ASN A 222 -4.76 34.56 26.23
N THR A 223 -3.85 35.20 26.95
CA THR A 223 -2.56 34.60 27.34
C THR A 223 -2.81 33.54 28.39
N CYS A 224 -2.25 32.36 28.20
CA CYS A 224 -2.45 31.22 29.09
C CYS A 224 -1.13 30.60 29.55
N LYS A 225 -1.13 30.08 30.77
CA LYS A 225 -0.04 29.23 31.28
C LYS A 225 -0.46 27.78 31.18
N ILE A 226 0.31 26.97 30.45
CA ILE A 226 0.01 25.59 30.19
C ILE A 226 1.16 24.71 30.66
N GLY A 227 0.82 23.45 31.02
CA GLY A 227 1.78 22.39 31.21
C GLY A 227 1.79 21.42 30.04
N PHE A 228 2.92 20.83 29.73
CA PHE A 228 2.95 19.74 28.74
C PHE A 228 3.99 18.66 29.14
N GLN A 229 3.71 17.44 28.69
CA GLN A 229 4.49 16.25 29.00
C GLN A 229 4.25 15.17 27.97
N THR A 230 5.30 14.41 27.64
CA THR A 230 5.18 13.22 26.77
C THR A 230 5.39 11.94 27.60
N GLU A 231 4.43 11.01 27.51
CA GLU A 231 4.55 9.64 27.99
C GLU A 231 4.91 8.74 26.83
N ILE A 232 5.96 7.94 26.97
CA ILE A 232 6.35 6.90 26.01
C ILE A 232 6.01 5.56 26.62
N LYS A 233 5.21 4.75 25.90
CA LYS A 233 4.94 3.35 26.23
C LYS A 233 5.77 2.46 25.30
N SER A 234 6.58 1.55 25.89
CA SER A 234 7.37 0.58 25.14
C SER A 234 6.50 -0.55 24.56
N PRO A 235 7.00 -1.36 23.62
CA PRO A 235 6.32 -2.57 23.14
C PRO A 235 5.97 -3.54 24.26
N SER A 236 6.84 -3.69 25.27
CA SER A 236 6.61 -4.51 26.48
C SER A 236 5.67 -3.86 27.50
N GLY A 237 5.21 -2.62 27.26
CA GLY A 237 4.24 -1.93 28.11
C GLY A 237 4.85 -1.04 29.17
N GLN A 238 6.18 -0.92 29.28
CA GLN A 238 6.84 0.00 30.21
C GLN A 238 6.50 1.45 29.85
N LYS A 239 6.22 2.27 30.86
CA LYS A 239 5.93 3.70 30.71
C LYS A 239 7.12 4.53 31.19
N ILE A 240 7.52 5.48 30.37
CA ILE A 240 8.60 6.43 30.62
C ILE A 240 8.03 7.83 30.31
N GLN A 241 8.29 8.80 31.16
CA GLN A 241 7.77 10.16 30.98
C GLN A 241 8.93 11.14 30.80
N SER A 242 8.70 12.17 30.00
CA SER A 242 9.53 13.37 29.97
C SER A 242 9.33 14.20 31.24
N ASP A 243 10.16 15.20 31.45
CA ASP A 243 9.89 16.23 32.44
C ASP A 243 8.57 16.95 32.14
N TYR A 244 7.87 17.37 33.20
CA TYR A 244 6.68 18.18 33.09
C TYR A 244 7.11 19.64 32.96
N GLU A 245 6.79 20.26 31.85
CA GLU A 245 7.19 21.63 31.54
C GLU A 245 6.02 22.57 31.64
N MET A 246 6.28 23.77 32.23
CA MET A 246 5.30 24.87 32.31
C MET A 246 5.75 26.03 31.45
N VAL A 247 4.88 26.48 30.54
CA VAL A 247 5.15 27.61 29.64
C VAL A 247 3.99 28.55 29.55
N THR A 248 4.28 29.81 29.26
CA THR A 248 3.27 30.84 28.96
C THR A 248 3.19 31.01 27.46
N ILE A 249 1.97 30.94 26.91
CA ILE A 249 1.71 31.14 25.49
C ILE A 249 0.78 32.34 25.32
N LEU A 250 1.20 33.33 24.54
CA LEU A 250 0.44 34.54 24.29
C LEU A 250 -0.79 34.26 23.42
N ALA A 251 -1.79 35.13 23.50
CA ALA A 251 -2.94 35.07 22.60
C ALA A 251 -2.51 35.11 21.12
N GLY A 252 -3.01 34.19 20.31
CA GLY A 252 -2.71 34.11 18.89
C GLY A 252 -1.28 33.63 18.53
N ASP A 253 -0.48 33.21 19.51
CA ASP A 253 0.91 32.81 19.30
C ASP A 253 1.08 31.30 19.16
N THR A 254 2.28 30.86 18.71
CA THR A 254 2.71 29.48 18.60
C THR A 254 4.07 29.32 19.27
N ILE A 255 4.18 28.37 20.17
CA ILE A 255 5.46 27.99 20.78
C ILE A 255 5.98 26.68 20.24
N HIS A 256 7.31 26.55 20.27
CA HIS A 256 8.00 25.32 19.90
C HIS A 256 8.67 24.71 21.11
N SER A 257 8.52 23.42 21.28
CA SER A 257 9.12 22.67 22.38
C SER A 257 9.98 21.52 21.88
N LEU A 258 10.97 21.16 22.67
CA LEU A 258 11.82 20.00 22.48
C LEU A 258 12.01 19.26 23.79
N GLN A 259 11.44 18.08 23.93
CA GLN A 259 11.62 17.19 25.08
C GLN A 259 12.61 16.09 24.75
N THR A 260 13.37 15.63 25.74
CA THR A 260 14.31 14.52 25.61
C THR A 260 14.03 13.47 26.67
N VAL A 261 13.95 12.22 26.24
CA VAL A 261 13.73 11.06 27.12
C VAL A 261 14.82 10.02 26.85
N ILE A 262 15.41 9.48 27.92
CA ILE A 262 16.37 8.37 27.80
C ILE A 262 15.65 7.05 28.07
N ILE A 263 15.68 6.17 27.11
CA ILE A 263 15.13 4.81 27.24
C ILE A 263 16.26 3.85 27.54
N SER A 264 16.19 3.18 28.70
CA SER A 264 17.13 2.13 29.07
C SER A 264 16.73 0.81 28.41
N HIS A 265 17.74 0.06 27.91
CA HIS A 265 17.55 -1.24 27.24
C HIS A 265 16.46 -1.18 26.13
N PRO A 266 16.66 -0.35 25.10
CA PRO A 266 15.62 -0.13 24.10
C PRO A 266 15.32 -1.40 23.29
N GLU A 267 14.01 -1.64 23.03
CA GLU A 267 13.51 -2.66 22.12
C GLU A 267 13.61 -2.11 20.70
N ILE A 268 14.59 -2.59 19.94
CA ILE A 268 14.91 -2.07 18.62
C ILE A 268 13.86 -2.51 17.59
N TRP A 269 13.46 -1.59 16.71
CA TRP A 269 12.64 -1.89 15.53
C TRP A 269 13.52 -2.51 14.43
N ASP A 270 13.09 -3.66 13.91
CA ASP A 270 13.75 -4.39 12.83
C ASP A 270 12.70 -5.03 11.91
N ILE A 271 13.10 -5.48 10.70
CA ILE A 271 12.21 -6.16 9.75
C ILE A 271 11.69 -7.51 10.27
N GLN A 272 12.41 -8.14 11.21
CA GLN A 272 12.00 -9.40 11.85
C GLN A 272 11.26 -9.17 13.16
N THR A 273 11.62 -8.12 13.89
CA THR A 273 11.04 -7.74 15.19
C THR A 273 10.61 -6.26 15.13
N PRO A 274 9.45 -5.96 14.52
CA PRO A 274 9.01 -4.58 14.28
C PRO A 274 8.44 -3.93 15.55
N ASN A 275 9.28 -3.75 16.56
CA ASN A 275 8.94 -3.17 17.87
C ASN A 275 8.57 -1.70 17.75
N LEU A 276 7.34 -1.34 18.10
CA LEU A 276 6.82 0.01 18.03
C LEU A 276 6.54 0.57 19.42
N TYR A 277 7.12 1.73 19.70
CA TYR A 277 6.79 2.58 20.83
C TYR A 277 5.61 3.45 20.51
N CYS A 278 4.91 3.90 21.56
CA CYS A 278 3.81 4.84 21.48
C CYS A 278 4.11 6.07 22.36
N ALA A 279 4.31 7.22 21.75
CA ALA A 279 4.47 8.49 22.44
C ALA A 279 3.13 9.23 22.49
N THR A 280 2.69 9.62 23.69
CA THR A 280 1.50 10.44 23.90
C THR A 280 1.93 11.78 24.47
N THR A 281 1.92 12.82 23.65
CA THR A 281 2.19 14.20 24.07
C THR A 281 0.89 14.83 24.54
N ARG A 282 0.87 15.36 25.77
CA ARG A 282 -0.32 15.90 26.44
C ARG A 282 -0.11 17.37 26.81
N ILE A 283 -1.15 18.17 26.65
CA ILE A 283 -1.22 19.56 27.08
C ILE A 283 -2.23 19.67 28.22
N PHE A 284 -1.84 20.40 29.27
CA PHE A 284 -2.68 20.65 30.45
C PHE A 284 -2.87 22.13 30.67
N ASN A 285 -4.09 22.52 31.03
CA ASN A 285 -4.37 23.80 31.68
C ASN A 285 -4.53 23.49 33.17
N GLU A 286 -3.60 24.01 34.01
CA GLU A 286 -3.42 23.55 35.38
C GLU A 286 -3.24 22.03 35.49
N LYS A 287 -4.26 21.27 35.90
CA LYS A 287 -4.27 19.81 35.98
C LYS A 287 -5.22 19.14 34.98
N HIS A 288 -5.97 19.96 34.19
CA HIS A 288 -6.94 19.43 33.26
C HIS A 288 -6.29 19.18 31.90
N LEU A 289 -6.45 17.99 31.38
CA LEU A 289 -6.01 17.65 30.02
C LEU A 289 -6.86 18.40 29.01
N ILE A 290 -6.23 19.23 28.16
CA ILE A 290 -6.91 20.03 27.17
C ILE A 290 -6.62 19.61 25.73
N ASP A 291 -5.48 18.93 25.49
CA ASP A 291 -5.19 18.30 24.19
C ASP A 291 -4.16 17.17 24.33
N TYR A 292 -4.17 16.25 23.37
CA TYR A 292 -3.14 15.20 23.27
C TYR A 292 -3.01 14.70 21.84
N GLU A 293 -1.81 14.18 21.52
CA GLU A 293 -1.54 13.48 20.26
C GLU A 293 -0.74 12.21 20.54
N LEU A 294 -1.14 11.12 19.87
CA LEU A 294 -0.51 9.82 19.94
C LEU A 294 0.28 9.54 18.66
N ASN A 295 1.56 9.27 18.80
CA ASN A 295 2.46 8.97 17.68
C ASN A 295 3.19 7.65 17.92
N LYS A 296 3.09 6.71 16.96
CA LYS A 296 3.92 5.49 16.97
C LYS A 296 5.28 5.80 16.35
N PHE A 297 6.33 5.17 16.88
CA PHE A 297 7.68 5.28 16.35
C PHE A 297 8.50 4.02 16.67
N GLY A 298 9.59 3.82 15.95
CA GLY A 298 10.53 2.73 16.21
C GLY A 298 11.94 3.26 16.49
N ILE A 299 12.65 2.62 17.40
CA ILE A 299 14.05 2.92 17.69
C ILE A 299 14.91 2.06 16.76
N ARG A 300 15.64 2.67 15.84
CA ARG A 300 16.50 1.99 14.89
C ARG A 300 17.63 2.86 14.38
N ASN A 301 18.69 2.23 13.91
CA ASN A 301 19.79 2.86 13.19
C ASN A 301 19.91 2.24 11.78
N PHE A 302 20.13 3.07 10.77
CA PHE A 302 20.41 2.59 9.42
C PHE A 302 21.38 3.52 8.70
N LYS A 303 22.11 2.99 7.70
CA LYS A 303 22.99 3.75 6.87
C LYS A 303 23.16 3.12 5.49
N PHE A 304 23.49 3.97 4.51
CA PHE A 304 23.97 3.54 3.20
C PHE A 304 25.46 3.76 3.13
N GLU A 305 26.20 2.78 2.63
CA GLU A 305 27.64 2.84 2.44
C GLU A 305 28.01 2.55 0.99
N SER A 306 29.02 3.24 0.48
CA SER A 306 29.43 3.16 -0.93
C SER A 306 30.07 1.82 -1.32
N LYS A 307 30.61 1.07 -0.37
CA LYS A 307 31.29 -0.21 -0.61
C LYS A 307 30.46 -1.42 -0.27
N THR A 308 29.56 -1.28 0.69
CA THR A 308 28.85 -2.40 1.32
C THR A 308 27.33 -2.29 1.25
N GLY A 309 26.79 -1.23 0.64
CA GLY A 309 25.35 -1.06 0.44
C GLY A 309 24.60 -0.59 1.67
N PHE A 310 23.51 -1.26 2.03
CA PHE A 310 22.62 -0.85 3.11
C PHE A 310 22.86 -1.63 4.41
N TRP A 311 22.71 -0.95 5.54
CA TRP A 311 22.87 -1.49 6.89
C TRP A 311 21.68 -1.10 7.76
N LEU A 312 21.13 -2.05 8.50
CA LEU A 312 20.09 -1.84 9.51
C LEU A 312 20.58 -2.38 10.85
N ASN A 313 20.55 -1.56 11.89
CA ASN A 313 20.95 -1.93 13.27
C ASN A 313 22.33 -2.61 13.36
N GLY A 314 23.27 -2.22 12.52
CA GLY A 314 24.61 -2.80 12.47
C GLY A 314 24.75 -4.07 11.62
N HIS A 315 23.66 -4.57 11.03
CA HIS A 315 23.68 -5.71 10.12
C HIS A 315 23.63 -5.25 8.66
N ASN A 316 24.50 -5.82 7.82
CA ASN A 316 24.46 -5.58 6.39
C ASN A 316 23.25 -6.30 5.78
N LEU A 317 22.41 -5.58 5.07
CA LEU A 317 21.17 -6.07 4.51
C LEU A 317 21.05 -5.70 3.04
N LYS A 318 20.76 -6.66 2.16
CA LYS A 318 20.38 -6.38 0.80
C LYS A 318 18.90 -5.98 0.76
N ILE A 319 18.59 -4.82 0.20
CA ILE A 319 17.20 -4.40 -0.04
C ILE A 319 16.64 -5.22 -1.20
N LEU A 320 15.67 -6.07 -0.90
CA LEU A 320 14.93 -6.95 -1.81
C LEU A 320 13.51 -6.39 -1.94
N GLY A 321 13.34 -5.42 -2.81
CA GLY A 321 12.14 -4.60 -2.86
C GLY A 321 11.24 -4.88 -4.06
N ALA A 322 10.00 -4.39 -3.96
CA ALA A 322 9.04 -4.30 -5.05
C ALA A 322 8.34 -2.94 -5.07
N CYS A 323 8.04 -2.43 -6.26
CA CYS A 323 7.20 -1.26 -6.45
C CYS A 323 5.72 -1.66 -6.31
N VAL A 324 4.90 -0.78 -5.70
CA VAL A 324 3.46 -0.98 -5.56
C VAL A 324 2.72 0.32 -5.85
N HIS A 325 1.64 0.22 -6.65
CA HIS A 325 0.69 1.31 -6.83
C HIS A 325 -0.30 1.38 -5.67
N HIS A 326 -1.04 2.49 -5.57
CA HIS A 326 -1.98 2.74 -4.48
C HIS A 326 -3.34 2.04 -4.66
N ASP A 327 -3.59 1.36 -5.79
CA ASP A 327 -4.81 0.58 -6.00
C ASP A 327 -4.77 -0.78 -5.30
N GLY A 328 -5.93 -1.28 -4.92
CA GLY A 328 -6.16 -2.61 -4.33
C GLY A 328 -6.66 -3.65 -5.33
N GLY A 329 -6.42 -3.46 -6.65
CA GLY A 329 -6.98 -4.31 -7.69
C GLY A 329 -8.49 -4.13 -7.80
N ALA A 330 -9.25 -5.20 -7.60
CA ALA A 330 -10.70 -5.22 -7.74
C ALA A 330 -11.46 -4.26 -6.79
N VAL A 331 -10.86 -3.80 -5.70
CA VAL A 331 -11.46 -2.81 -4.80
C VAL A 331 -11.19 -1.37 -5.21
N GLY A 332 -10.46 -1.15 -6.32
CA GLY A 332 -10.06 0.18 -6.76
C GLY A 332 -9.06 0.83 -5.83
N THR A 333 -9.19 2.14 -5.60
CA THR A 333 -8.29 2.93 -4.76
C THR A 333 -8.81 3.15 -3.34
N ALA A 334 -10.06 2.82 -3.05
CA ALA A 334 -10.62 2.75 -1.71
C ALA A 334 -10.22 1.43 -1.05
N VAL A 335 -8.98 1.34 -0.56
CA VAL A 335 -8.33 0.08 -0.19
C VAL A 335 -8.41 -0.16 1.32
N PRO A 336 -9.14 -1.19 1.80
CA PRO A 336 -9.15 -1.57 3.22
C PRO A 336 -7.76 -2.00 3.73
N ALA A 337 -7.49 -1.80 5.01
CA ALA A 337 -6.24 -2.19 5.67
C ALA A 337 -5.90 -3.66 5.48
N SER A 338 -6.89 -4.54 5.60
CA SER A 338 -6.71 -5.99 5.43
C SER A 338 -6.25 -6.38 4.02
N VAL A 339 -6.63 -5.62 2.98
CA VAL A 339 -6.12 -5.80 1.61
C VAL A 339 -4.63 -5.46 1.54
N TRP A 340 -4.21 -4.32 2.11
CA TRP A 340 -2.80 -3.96 2.19
C TRP A 340 -2.00 -4.94 3.03
N ALA A 341 -2.51 -5.33 4.20
CA ALA A 341 -1.86 -6.32 5.07
C ALA A 341 -1.60 -7.64 4.33
N ARG A 342 -2.63 -8.14 3.61
CA ARG A 342 -2.52 -9.35 2.78
C ARG A 342 -1.47 -9.20 1.69
N ARG A 343 -1.45 -8.08 0.97
CA ARG A 343 -0.46 -7.81 -0.09
C ARG A 343 0.97 -7.75 0.48
N ILE A 344 1.19 -7.04 1.58
CA ILE A 344 2.49 -6.97 2.24
C ILE A 344 2.94 -8.35 2.70
N GLN A 345 2.05 -9.15 3.30
CA GLN A 345 2.35 -10.51 3.73
C GLN A 345 2.72 -11.43 2.55
N ARG A 346 2.02 -11.33 1.40
CA ARG A 346 2.39 -12.07 0.18
C ARG A 346 3.80 -11.75 -0.28
N LEU A 347 4.18 -10.48 -0.30
CA LEU A 347 5.54 -10.06 -0.64
C LEU A 347 6.58 -10.56 0.38
N LYS A 348 6.27 -10.52 1.68
CA LYS A 348 7.16 -11.10 2.71
C LYS A 348 7.35 -12.61 2.53
N GLN A 349 6.32 -13.35 2.12
CA GLN A 349 6.39 -14.80 1.89
C GLN A 349 7.42 -15.18 0.81
N ILE A 350 7.69 -14.30 -0.13
CA ILE A 350 8.72 -14.50 -1.16
C ILE A 350 10.08 -13.90 -0.80
N GLY A 351 10.27 -13.43 0.44
CA GLY A 351 11.52 -12.84 0.90
C GLY A 351 11.67 -11.35 0.63
N CYS A 352 10.64 -10.66 0.13
CA CYS A 352 10.65 -9.21 -0.03
C CYS A 352 10.73 -8.53 1.35
N ASN A 353 11.66 -7.58 1.50
CA ASN A 353 11.89 -6.85 2.75
C ASN A 353 11.69 -5.33 2.62
N ALA A 354 11.38 -4.85 1.42
CA ALA A 354 11.19 -3.43 1.16
C ALA A 354 10.11 -3.17 0.09
N LEU A 355 9.45 -2.01 0.17
CA LEU A 355 8.50 -1.52 -0.82
C LEU A 355 8.89 -0.13 -1.31
N ARG A 356 8.50 0.21 -2.54
CA ARG A 356 8.50 1.56 -3.08
C ARG A 356 7.07 1.94 -3.44
N GLY A 357 6.54 2.98 -2.81
CA GLY A 357 5.26 3.57 -3.21
C GLY A 357 5.41 4.26 -4.56
N ALA A 358 4.85 3.67 -5.59
CA ALA A 358 5.00 4.17 -6.96
C ALA A 358 3.74 4.95 -7.38
N HIS A 359 3.82 6.18 -7.81
CA HIS A 359 4.94 7.14 -7.77
C HIS A 359 4.46 8.38 -7.02
N THR A 360 3.74 8.17 -5.92
CA THR A 360 3.01 9.19 -5.16
C THR A 360 2.86 8.75 -3.70
N PRO A 361 2.55 9.68 -2.79
CA PRO A 361 2.30 9.36 -1.39
C PRO A 361 1.19 8.33 -1.18
N MET A 362 1.47 7.30 -0.40
CA MET A 362 0.55 6.21 -0.08
C MET A 362 -0.45 6.61 1.03
N ASP A 363 -1.41 5.73 1.33
CA ASP A 363 -2.32 5.90 2.45
C ASP A 363 -1.61 5.78 3.81
N GLN A 364 -2.14 6.45 4.85
CA GLN A 364 -1.57 6.38 6.20
C GLN A 364 -1.58 4.96 6.75
N THR A 365 -2.63 4.19 6.43
CA THR A 365 -2.77 2.79 6.80
C THR A 365 -1.65 1.92 6.20
N PHE A 366 -1.25 2.18 4.96
CA PHE A 366 -0.13 1.49 4.33
C PHE A 366 1.19 1.69 5.09
N TYR A 367 1.51 2.92 5.51
CA TYR A 367 2.71 3.20 6.30
C TYR A 367 2.66 2.51 7.67
N ASN A 368 1.52 2.57 8.36
CA ASN A 368 1.31 1.90 9.64
C ASN A 368 1.52 0.39 9.54
N LEU A 369 1.06 -0.22 8.43
CA LEU A 369 1.25 -1.64 8.17
C LEU A 369 2.71 -1.98 7.83
N CYS A 370 3.41 -1.14 7.08
CA CYS A 370 4.85 -1.31 6.85
C CYS A 370 5.63 -1.28 8.16
N ASP A 371 5.29 -0.35 9.07
CA ASP A 371 5.90 -0.29 10.40
C ASP A 371 5.64 -1.53 11.23
N SER A 372 4.38 -1.99 11.31
CA SER A 372 3.96 -3.09 12.19
C SER A 372 4.32 -4.47 11.63
N LEU A 373 4.43 -4.60 10.32
CA LEU A 373 4.82 -5.85 9.66
C LEU A 373 6.33 -5.94 9.38
N GLY A 374 7.10 -4.91 9.68
CA GLY A 374 8.55 -4.89 9.45
C GLY A 374 8.89 -4.89 7.95
N MET A 375 8.43 -3.87 7.21
CA MET A 375 8.71 -3.70 5.78
C MET A 375 9.38 -2.34 5.57
N LEU A 376 10.60 -2.32 5.03
CA LEU A 376 11.30 -1.08 4.71
C LEU A 376 10.58 -0.34 3.58
N LEU A 377 10.72 0.99 3.54
CA LEU A 377 10.00 1.80 2.56
C LEU A 377 10.87 2.90 1.94
N LEU A 378 10.86 2.97 0.62
CA LEU A 378 11.22 4.12 -0.17
C LEU A 378 9.93 4.88 -0.50
N ASP A 379 9.76 6.07 0.10
CA ASP A 379 8.61 6.93 -0.18
C ASP A 379 8.90 7.89 -1.32
N GLU A 380 7.94 8.07 -2.24
CA GLU A 380 8.10 8.91 -3.41
C GLU A 380 7.03 9.99 -3.46
N THR A 381 7.46 11.26 -3.62
CA THR A 381 6.56 12.40 -3.48
C THR A 381 5.86 12.77 -4.79
N PHE A 382 6.58 12.80 -5.92
CA PHE A 382 6.06 13.26 -7.21
C PHE A 382 6.42 12.35 -8.37
N ASP A 383 5.45 12.01 -9.21
CA ASP A 383 5.72 11.36 -10.51
C ASP A 383 6.18 12.38 -11.57
N THR A 384 5.67 13.61 -11.51
CA THR A 384 6.00 14.69 -12.45
C THR A 384 6.25 15.99 -11.72
N TRP A 385 7.15 16.83 -12.29
CA TRP A 385 7.25 18.23 -11.90
C TRP A 385 6.54 19.10 -12.93
N THR A 386 7.27 19.97 -13.67
CA THR A 386 6.62 20.87 -14.66
C THR A 386 6.47 20.25 -16.04
N ALA A 387 7.32 19.29 -16.40
CA ALA A 387 7.26 18.63 -17.70
C ALA A 387 6.31 17.45 -17.69
N ALA A 388 5.42 17.40 -18.66
CA ALA A 388 4.48 16.31 -18.86
C ALA A 388 5.18 15.00 -19.26
N LYS A 389 4.55 13.88 -18.96
CA LYS A 389 4.95 12.54 -19.41
C LYS A 389 3.96 12.02 -20.47
N PRO A 390 4.44 11.20 -21.44
CA PRO A 390 3.54 10.51 -22.36
C PRO A 390 2.50 9.66 -21.62
N ASN A 391 1.27 9.68 -22.10
CA ASN A 391 0.10 9.01 -21.50
C ASN A 391 -0.30 9.51 -20.09
N GLY A 392 0.14 10.70 -19.74
CA GLY A 392 -0.17 11.41 -18.50
C GLY A 392 0.07 12.90 -18.69
N GLU A 393 -0.30 13.43 -19.85
CA GLU A 393 0.01 14.82 -20.25
C GLU A 393 -0.70 15.85 -19.39
N LYS A 394 -1.84 15.46 -18.80
CA LYS A 394 -2.66 16.31 -17.94
C LYS A 394 -2.56 15.90 -16.45
N ALA A 395 -1.38 15.45 -16.05
CA ALA A 395 -1.09 15.05 -14.67
C ALA A 395 -0.79 16.26 -13.75
N TYR A 396 -0.19 15.99 -12.62
CA TYR A 396 0.17 17.02 -11.63
C TYR A 396 1.13 18.10 -12.15
N ASN A 397 1.79 17.87 -13.28
CA ASN A 397 2.61 18.88 -13.98
C ASN A 397 1.87 20.20 -14.24
N LEU A 398 0.55 20.17 -14.39
CA LEU A 398 -0.29 21.38 -14.57
C LEU A 398 -0.32 22.26 -13.32
N TYR A 399 -0.09 21.69 -12.15
CA TYR A 399 -0.27 22.33 -10.85
C TYR A 399 1.04 22.50 -10.08
N PHE A 400 2.10 21.78 -10.47
CA PHE A 400 3.35 21.69 -9.72
C PHE A 400 3.93 23.05 -9.34
N LYS A 401 3.98 24.03 -10.25
CA LYS A 401 4.60 25.35 -10.00
C LYS A 401 4.01 26.06 -8.79
N ASP A 402 2.69 25.97 -8.62
CA ASP A 402 1.95 26.70 -7.60
C ASP A 402 1.83 25.89 -6.28
N TRP A 403 1.84 24.55 -6.36
CA TRP A 403 1.47 23.69 -5.24
C TRP A 403 2.59 22.87 -4.62
N TRP A 404 3.73 22.69 -5.30
CA TRP A 404 4.78 21.76 -4.85
C TRP A 404 5.25 21.97 -3.40
N LYS A 405 5.32 23.24 -2.92
CA LYS A 405 5.78 23.53 -1.56
C LYS A 405 4.80 23.03 -0.50
N ILE A 406 3.51 23.26 -0.75
CA ILE A 406 2.42 22.83 0.15
C ILE A 406 2.39 21.30 0.17
N ASP A 407 2.42 20.70 -1.00
CA ASP A 407 2.28 19.25 -1.15
C ASP A 407 3.52 18.51 -0.64
N ALA A 408 4.75 18.99 -0.92
CA ALA A 408 5.97 18.42 -0.37
C ALA A 408 6.03 18.54 1.17
N LYS A 409 5.59 19.67 1.74
CA LYS A 409 5.48 19.83 3.21
C LYS A 409 4.53 18.78 3.77
N GLU A 410 3.33 18.67 3.24
CA GLU A 410 2.32 17.72 3.71
C GLU A 410 2.80 16.28 3.57
N ALA A 411 3.44 15.93 2.45
CA ALA A 411 3.98 14.58 2.22
C ALA A 411 4.96 14.15 3.32
N ILE A 412 5.86 15.04 3.73
CA ILE A 412 6.92 14.72 4.71
C ILE A 412 6.40 14.75 6.15
N ILE A 413 5.66 15.78 6.56
CA ILE A 413 5.27 15.93 7.97
C ILE A 413 4.39 14.79 8.48
N ARG A 414 3.56 14.21 7.62
CA ARG A 414 2.65 13.12 7.99
C ARG A 414 3.35 11.77 8.17
N ILE A 415 4.56 11.60 7.61
CA ILE A 415 5.23 10.29 7.57
C ILE A 415 6.58 10.24 8.28
N ARG A 416 7.13 11.36 8.71
CA ARG A 416 8.49 11.46 9.29
C ARG A 416 8.72 10.67 10.59
N ASN A 417 7.65 10.21 11.27
CA ASN A 417 7.74 9.37 12.46
C ASN A 417 7.78 7.85 12.14
N HIS A 418 7.51 7.44 10.89
CA HIS A 418 7.47 6.02 10.51
C HIS A 418 8.87 5.40 10.46
N PRO A 419 9.17 4.35 11.27
CA PRO A 419 10.48 3.70 11.26
C PRO A 419 10.75 2.92 9.97
N SER A 420 9.73 2.47 9.26
CA SER A 420 9.85 1.75 7.98
C SER A 420 10.51 2.59 6.88
N ILE A 421 10.34 3.92 6.91
CA ILE A 421 10.87 4.81 5.86
C ILE A 421 12.38 4.99 6.03
N ILE A 422 13.14 4.60 4.99
CA ILE A 422 14.60 4.66 4.96
C ILE A 422 15.14 5.61 3.88
N LEU A 423 14.28 6.08 2.95
CA LEU A 423 14.71 6.88 1.81
C LEU A 423 13.55 7.70 1.26
N TYR A 424 13.77 8.98 1.00
CA TYR A 424 12.83 9.87 0.31
C TYR A 424 13.23 10.04 -1.16
N SER A 425 12.33 9.74 -2.09
CA SER A 425 12.48 10.07 -3.51
C SER A 425 11.69 11.33 -3.84
N LEU A 426 12.39 12.34 -4.36
CA LEU A 426 11.77 13.62 -4.71
C LEU A 426 11.13 13.62 -6.10
N GLY A 427 11.29 12.53 -6.86
CA GLY A 427 10.64 12.41 -8.15
C GLY A 427 10.99 11.15 -8.91
N ASN A 428 9.99 10.64 -9.62
CA ASN A 428 10.12 9.51 -10.52
C ASN A 428 10.34 9.98 -11.95
N GLU A 429 11.41 9.53 -12.60
CA GLU A 429 11.63 9.73 -14.03
C GLU A 429 11.34 11.15 -14.54
N ILE A 430 11.71 12.15 -13.76
CA ILE A 430 11.43 13.56 -14.04
C ILE A 430 11.95 13.95 -15.44
N ARG A 431 11.06 14.57 -16.23
CA ARG A 431 11.33 14.98 -17.61
C ARG A 431 11.80 16.42 -17.73
N ASP A 432 11.74 17.16 -16.64
CA ASP A 432 12.33 18.50 -16.57
C ASP A 432 13.82 18.44 -16.87
N ASN A 433 14.33 19.49 -17.51
CA ASN A 433 15.75 19.55 -17.87
C ASN A 433 16.62 19.79 -16.62
N LEU A 434 17.10 18.71 -16.01
CA LEU A 434 17.96 18.74 -14.83
C LEU A 434 19.37 19.33 -15.10
N ASN A 435 19.69 19.67 -16.35
CA ASN A 435 20.88 20.43 -16.71
C ASN A 435 20.64 21.95 -16.65
N SER A 436 19.38 22.40 -16.72
CA SER A 436 19.03 23.82 -16.60
C SER A 436 19.12 24.31 -15.16
N LEU A 437 19.29 25.61 -15.00
CA LEU A 437 19.25 26.26 -13.67
C LEU A 437 17.87 26.08 -13.01
N GLU A 438 16.78 26.15 -13.80
CA GLU A 438 15.42 26.00 -13.28
C GLU A 438 15.17 24.56 -12.77
N GLY A 439 15.49 23.53 -13.54
CA GLY A 439 15.29 22.14 -13.11
C GLY A 439 16.14 21.80 -11.87
N ARG A 440 17.39 22.29 -11.78
CA ARG A 440 18.22 22.12 -10.59
C ARG A 440 17.66 22.89 -9.39
N ARG A 441 17.10 24.09 -9.60
CA ARG A 441 16.50 24.87 -8.53
C ARG A 441 15.34 24.13 -7.88
N TYR A 442 14.41 23.56 -8.67
CA TYR A 442 13.32 22.75 -8.10
C TYR A 442 13.85 21.60 -7.25
N PHE A 443 14.85 20.87 -7.74
CA PHE A 443 15.47 19.81 -6.93
C PHE A 443 16.06 20.33 -5.63
N LEU A 444 16.85 21.41 -5.67
CA LEU A 444 17.51 21.99 -4.49
C LEU A 444 16.50 22.54 -3.48
N ASP A 445 15.44 23.17 -3.96
CA ASP A 445 14.38 23.71 -3.11
C ASP A 445 13.59 22.59 -2.43
N LEU A 446 13.20 21.53 -3.16
CA LEU A 446 12.55 20.33 -2.62
C LEU A 446 13.46 19.63 -1.59
N ARG A 447 14.73 19.44 -1.92
CA ARG A 447 15.73 18.84 -1.02
C ARG A 447 15.90 19.66 0.26
N SER A 448 16.00 21.00 0.12
CA SER A 448 16.13 21.91 1.26
C SER A 448 14.91 21.85 2.17
N LEU A 449 13.71 21.88 1.59
CA LEU A 449 12.44 21.74 2.33
C LEU A 449 12.36 20.41 3.06
N THR A 450 12.63 19.30 2.35
CA THR A 450 12.61 17.95 2.93
C THR A 450 13.58 17.82 4.10
N ARG A 451 14.83 18.27 3.96
CA ARG A 451 15.82 18.26 5.05
C ARG A 451 15.47 19.15 6.24
N LYS A 452 14.80 20.27 5.99
CA LYS A 452 14.31 21.14 7.07
C LYS A 452 13.21 20.44 7.88
N LEU A 453 12.35 19.65 7.22
CA LEU A 453 11.23 18.95 7.85
C LEU A 453 11.65 17.63 8.49
N ASP A 454 12.61 16.94 7.86
CA ASP A 454 13.20 15.68 8.35
C ASP A 454 14.67 15.55 7.92
N PRO A 455 15.63 15.86 8.80
CA PRO A 455 17.06 15.69 8.52
C PRO A 455 17.56 14.25 8.68
N THR A 456 16.72 13.31 9.10
CA THR A 456 17.16 11.97 9.53
C THR A 456 17.19 10.94 8.39
N ARG A 457 16.51 11.19 7.27
CA ARG A 457 16.47 10.29 6.12
C ARG A 457 17.25 10.86 4.92
N PRO A 458 17.99 10.00 4.22
CA PRO A 458 18.65 10.38 2.97
C PRO A 458 17.62 10.63 1.86
N ILE A 459 18.07 11.37 0.84
CA ILE A 459 17.25 11.80 -0.30
C ILE A 459 17.81 11.20 -1.59
N THR A 460 16.90 10.72 -2.44
CA THR A 460 17.18 10.23 -3.78
C THR A 460 16.21 10.81 -4.83
N MET A 461 16.38 10.41 -6.05
CA MET A 461 15.41 10.44 -7.16
C MET A 461 15.50 9.14 -7.94
N ALA A 462 14.38 8.69 -8.49
CA ALA A 462 14.34 7.58 -9.43
C ALA A 462 14.71 8.09 -10.83
N LEU A 463 16.00 8.11 -11.13
CA LEU A 463 16.56 8.68 -12.36
C LEU A 463 16.26 7.78 -13.56
N PHE A 464 15.77 8.39 -14.66
CA PHE A 464 15.54 7.73 -15.93
C PHE A 464 16.58 8.16 -16.96
N ARG A 465 17.24 7.20 -17.63
CA ARG A 465 18.25 7.43 -18.67
C ARG A 465 19.27 8.53 -18.32
N PRO A 466 19.86 8.51 -17.10
CA PRO A 466 20.70 9.62 -16.61
C PRO A 466 21.96 9.86 -17.45
N LYS A 467 22.46 8.85 -18.20
CA LYS A 467 23.57 8.99 -19.14
C LYS A 467 23.23 9.95 -20.29
N GLN A 468 22.02 9.90 -20.84
CA GLN A 468 21.59 10.79 -21.93
C GLN A 468 21.54 12.25 -21.46
N MET A 469 21.21 12.50 -20.20
CA MET A 469 21.21 13.83 -19.58
C MET A 469 22.55 14.18 -18.93
N ARG A 470 23.55 13.31 -19.01
CA ARG A 470 24.90 13.48 -18.41
C ARG A 470 24.84 13.80 -16.91
N LEU A 471 23.89 13.26 -16.18
CA LEU A 471 23.66 13.58 -14.76
C LEU A 471 24.76 13.05 -13.84
N PHE A 472 25.56 12.10 -14.32
CA PHE A 472 26.69 11.53 -13.57
C PHE A 472 27.99 12.34 -13.74
N GLU A 473 28.07 13.15 -14.79
CA GLU A 473 29.25 13.94 -15.14
C GLU A 473 29.11 15.43 -14.80
N ASN A 474 27.87 15.93 -14.75
CA ASN A 474 27.58 17.37 -14.58
C ASN A 474 27.39 17.82 -13.13
N GLY A 475 27.64 16.93 -12.15
CA GLY A 475 27.53 17.21 -10.72
C GLY A 475 26.10 17.05 -10.15
N PHE A 476 25.09 16.66 -10.94
CA PHE A 476 23.74 16.46 -10.42
C PHE A 476 23.66 15.27 -9.45
N SER A 477 24.27 14.14 -9.82
CA SER A 477 24.26 12.93 -8.98
C SER A 477 24.91 13.12 -7.61
N GLU A 478 25.82 14.07 -7.45
CA GLU A 478 26.45 14.42 -6.18
C GLU A 478 25.53 15.20 -5.24
N MET A 479 24.43 15.72 -5.75
CA MET A 479 23.40 16.36 -4.92
C MET A 479 22.47 15.34 -4.26
N LEU A 480 22.48 14.06 -4.70
CA LEU A 480 21.72 12.96 -4.10
C LEU A 480 22.53 12.31 -2.96
N ASP A 481 21.89 11.99 -1.85
CA ASP A 481 22.51 11.25 -0.74
C ASP A 481 22.72 9.77 -1.11
N VAL A 482 21.80 9.22 -1.92
CA VAL A 482 21.88 7.90 -2.55
C VAL A 482 21.45 8.07 -4.00
N ILE A 483 22.24 7.59 -4.94
CA ILE A 483 21.93 7.65 -6.37
C ILE A 483 20.96 6.55 -6.71
N GLY A 484 19.70 6.90 -6.95
CA GLY A 484 18.65 6.00 -7.43
C GLY A 484 18.56 6.00 -8.95
N GLN A 485 18.37 4.85 -9.55
CA GLN A 485 18.15 4.74 -10.99
C GLN A 485 17.11 3.69 -11.32
N ASN A 486 16.21 4.05 -12.24
CA ASN A 486 15.29 3.11 -12.87
C ASN A 486 16.02 2.39 -14.00
N TYR A 487 16.07 1.05 -13.92
CA TYR A 487 16.72 0.15 -14.87
C TYR A 487 18.22 0.42 -15.09
N GLY A 488 18.93 -0.45 -15.76
CA GLY A 488 20.34 -0.26 -16.13
C GLY A 488 21.36 -0.47 -15.01
N GLU A 489 21.19 -1.50 -14.21
CA GLU A 489 21.95 -1.86 -13.00
C GLU A 489 23.46 -1.90 -13.24
N LYS A 490 23.92 -2.51 -14.35
CA LYS A 490 25.36 -2.57 -14.73
C LYS A 490 25.96 -1.18 -14.89
N GLY A 491 25.18 -0.26 -15.48
CA GLY A 491 25.61 1.13 -15.66
C GLY A 491 25.71 1.85 -14.33
N LEU A 492 24.78 1.62 -13.41
CA LEU A 492 24.75 2.22 -12.09
C LEU A 492 25.95 1.76 -11.23
N ILE A 493 26.32 0.48 -11.31
CA ILE A 493 27.52 -0.06 -10.63
C ILE A 493 28.79 0.63 -11.15
N ALA A 494 28.92 0.78 -12.47
CA ALA A 494 30.07 1.49 -13.05
C ALA A 494 30.15 2.94 -12.57
N VAL A 495 29.02 3.62 -12.41
CA VAL A 495 28.92 4.98 -11.85
C VAL A 495 29.36 5.02 -10.39
N GLY A 496 28.93 4.03 -9.58
CA GLY A 496 29.37 3.90 -8.18
C GLY A 496 30.89 3.68 -8.07
N ALA A 497 31.43 2.80 -8.91
CA ALA A 497 32.87 2.50 -8.92
C ALA A 497 33.73 3.66 -9.42
N ALA A 498 33.24 4.47 -10.37
CA ALA A 498 33.98 5.59 -10.97
C ALA A 498 34.32 6.72 -9.99
N LYS A 499 33.55 6.87 -8.90
CA LYS A 499 33.77 7.94 -7.91
C LYS A 499 33.55 7.42 -6.48
N PRO A 500 34.63 7.36 -5.67
CA PRO A 500 34.52 6.95 -4.28
C PRO A 500 33.48 7.78 -3.50
N GLY A 501 32.71 7.11 -2.62
CA GLY A 501 31.69 7.74 -1.80
C GLY A 501 30.28 7.74 -2.40
N ARG A 502 30.10 7.47 -3.69
CA ARG A 502 28.78 7.29 -4.31
C ARG A 502 28.07 6.06 -3.74
N LYS A 503 26.87 6.26 -3.21
CA LYS A 503 25.97 5.21 -2.72
C LYS A 503 24.92 4.99 -3.78
N ILE A 504 24.59 3.75 -4.11
CA ILE A 504 23.78 3.39 -5.26
C ILE A 504 22.66 2.41 -4.90
N ILE A 505 21.49 2.57 -5.54
CA ILE A 505 20.33 1.70 -5.40
C ILE A 505 19.53 1.64 -6.71
N GLY A 506 19.02 0.47 -7.08
CA GLY A 506 18.03 0.33 -8.13
C GLY A 506 16.66 0.73 -7.61
N THR A 507 16.10 1.83 -8.12
CA THR A 507 14.78 2.32 -7.69
C THR A 507 13.64 1.67 -8.45
N GLU A 508 13.94 1.13 -9.65
CA GLU A 508 13.01 0.36 -10.46
C GLU A 508 13.78 -0.62 -11.33
N ASN A 509 13.50 -1.90 -11.21
CA ASN A 509 14.28 -2.96 -11.83
C ASN A 509 13.37 -3.94 -12.57
N THR A 510 13.88 -4.50 -13.67
CA THR A 510 13.17 -5.59 -14.34
C THR A 510 13.15 -6.85 -13.47
N PRO A 511 12.10 -7.69 -13.56
CA PRO A 511 12.07 -8.95 -12.85
C PRO A 511 12.95 -10.05 -13.49
N SER A 512 14.01 -9.66 -14.20
CA SER A 512 14.90 -10.60 -14.86
C SER A 512 15.96 -11.15 -13.91
N ARG A 513 16.35 -12.42 -14.12
CA ARG A 513 17.47 -13.04 -13.41
C ARG A 513 18.77 -12.24 -13.60
N SER A 514 19.00 -11.71 -14.81
CA SER A 514 20.21 -10.90 -15.07
C SER A 514 20.29 -9.64 -14.23
N SER A 515 19.15 -8.95 -13.98
CA SER A 515 19.12 -7.79 -13.05
C SER A 515 19.38 -8.24 -11.62
N TRP A 516 18.82 -9.37 -11.20
CA TRP A 516 19.05 -9.93 -9.86
C TRP A 516 20.53 -10.27 -9.62
N LEU A 517 21.17 -11.03 -10.52
CA LEU A 517 22.57 -11.44 -10.37
C LEU A 517 23.50 -10.24 -10.20
N VAL A 518 23.27 -9.17 -10.96
CA VAL A 518 24.05 -7.93 -10.84
C VAL A 518 23.92 -7.30 -9.45
N VAL A 519 22.72 -7.32 -8.88
CA VAL A 519 22.46 -6.79 -7.53
C VAL A 519 23.01 -7.71 -6.45
N ARG A 520 22.80 -9.03 -6.59
CA ARG A 520 23.28 -10.07 -5.67
C ARG A 520 24.81 -10.01 -5.52
N ASP A 521 25.51 -9.99 -6.65
CA ASP A 521 26.97 -10.16 -6.70
C ASP A 521 27.74 -8.85 -6.47
N THR A 522 27.05 -7.71 -6.29
CA THR A 522 27.68 -6.41 -6.07
C THR A 522 27.41 -5.91 -4.64
N PRO A 523 28.37 -6.02 -3.70
CA PRO A 523 28.16 -5.54 -2.31
C PRO A 523 27.79 -4.05 -2.21
N ALA A 524 28.37 -3.20 -3.06
CA ALA A 524 28.11 -1.76 -3.09
C ALA A 524 26.68 -1.40 -3.47
N MET A 525 25.97 -2.27 -4.21
CA MET A 525 24.58 -2.06 -4.59
C MET A 525 23.69 -2.30 -3.39
N ALA A 526 23.04 -1.26 -2.87
CA ALA A 526 22.20 -1.35 -1.66
C ALA A 526 21.00 -2.30 -1.83
N GLY A 527 20.49 -2.40 -3.05
CA GLY A 527 19.38 -3.30 -3.37
C GLY A 527 18.67 -2.91 -4.66
N MET A 528 17.45 -3.44 -4.81
CA MET A 528 16.59 -3.27 -5.96
C MET A 528 15.13 -3.15 -5.55
N PHE A 529 14.32 -2.52 -6.42
CA PHE A 529 12.84 -2.54 -6.35
C PHE A 529 12.30 -3.03 -7.68
N ILE A 530 11.70 -4.21 -7.68
CA ILE A 530 11.18 -4.83 -8.90
C ILE A 530 9.92 -4.10 -9.39
N TRP A 531 9.82 -3.85 -10.68
CA TRP A 531 8.60 -3.43 -11.35
C TRP A 531 7.83 -4.67 -11.84
N THR A 532 6.80 -5.16 -11.12
CA THR A 532 6.18 -4.60 -9.92
C THR A 532 5.74 -5.71 -8.96
N GLY A 533 5.33 -5.40 -7.75
CA GLY A 533 4.88 -6.39 -6.77
C GLY A 533 3.58 -7.08 -7.16
N PHE A 534 2.62 -6.32 -7.69
CA PHE A 534 1.31 -6.81 -8.14
C PHE A 534 1.00 -6.31 -9.54
N ASP A 535 0.21 -7.08 -10.28
CA ASP A 535 -0.48 -6.56 -11.44
C ASP A 535 -1.39 -5.41 -11.00
N TYR A 536 -1.48 -4.35 -11.79
CA TYR A 536 -2.24 -3.14 -11.45
C TYR A 536 -3.08 -2.64 -12.63
N LEU A 537 -4.13 -1.90 -12.33
CA LEU A 537 -5.03 -1.34 -13.32
C LEU A 537 -4.35 -0.20 -14.09
N GLY A 538 -4.61 -0.15 -15.38
CA GLY A 538 -4.04 0.85 -16.29
C GLY A 538 -2.71 0.45 -16.92
N GLU A 539 -2.04 1.43 -17.52
CA GLU A 539 -0.78 1.35 -18.28
C GLU A 539 -0.77 0.26 -19.35
N SER A 540 -1.90 -0.04 -19.92
CA SER A 540 -2.11 -1.15 -20.87
C SER A 540 -2.93 -0.72 -22.08
N ASP A 541 -2.56 -1.19 -23.26
CA ASP A 541 -3.30 -0.93 -24.49
C ASP A 541 -4.53 -1.84 -24.61
N TRP A 542 -5.66 -1.24 -25.05
CA TRP A 542 -6.89 -1.97 -25.29
C TRP A 542 -6.68 -3.17 -26.23
N PRO A 543 -7.28 -4.34 -26.01
CA PRO A 543 -8.33 -4.63 -25.01
C PRO A 543 -7.80 -4.99 -23.60
N ARG A 544 -6.53 -4.90 -23.34
CA ARG A 544 -5.95 -5.16 -22.01
C ARG A 544 -6.19 -3.97 -21.07
N ILE A 545 -6.67 -4.26 -19.85
CA ILE A 545 -7.07 -3.24 -18.87
C ILE A 545 -6.08 -3.06 -17.72
N ALA A 546 -5.09 -3.94 -17.60
CA ALA A 546 -4.15 -3.97 -16.49
C ALA A 546 -2.75 -4.34 -16.96
N TRP A 547 -1.73 -3.80 -16.31
CA TRP A 547 -0.35 -4.23 -16.44
C TRP A 547 -0.15 -5.58 -15.74
N ASN A 548 0.52 -6.54 -16.39
CA ASN A 548 0.54 -7.93 -15.95
C ASN A 548 1.93 -8.51 -15.67
N THR A 549 2.93 -7.66 -15.39
CA THR A 549 4.29 -8.10 -15.04
C THR A 549 4.56 -8.17 -13.54
N GLY A 550 3.51 -8.07 -12.71
CA GLY A 550 3.60 -8.22 -11.27
C GLY A 550 4.14 -9.57 -10.83
N LEU A 551 4.79 -9.60 -9.66
CA LEU A 551 5.16 -10.85 -9.00
C LEU A 551 3.90 -11.66 -8.65
N PHE A 552 2.87 -10.99 -8.19
CA PHE A 552 1.52 -11.54 -7.97
C PHE A 552 0.53 -10.93 -8.96
N ASP A 553 -0.58 -11.61 -9.21
CA ASP A 553 -1.68 -10.98 -9.93
C ASP A 553 -2.38 -9.91 -9.05
N ARG A 554 -3.34 -9.16 -9.61
CA ARG A 554 -4.00 -8.05 -8.88
C ARG A 554 -4.83 -8.51 -7.67
N ASN A 555 -5.20 -9.79 -7.60
CA ASN A 555 -5.86 -10.41 -6.43
C ASN A 555 -4.88 -11.06 -5.46
N GLY A 556 -3.56 -10.99 -5.70
CA GLY A 556 -2.53 -11.56 -4.86
C GLY A 556 -2.36 -13.08 -5.01
N ASN A 557 -2.81 -13.67 -6.13
CA ASN A 557 -2.45 -15.04 -6.46
C ASN A 557 -1.00 -15.10 -6.95
N TRP A 558 -0.34 -16.19 -6.63
CA TRP A 558 1.05 -16.45 -7.02
C TRP A 558 1.18 -16.60 -8.54
N LYS A 559 2.25 -16.02 -9.09
CA LYS A 559 2.68 -16.19 -10.47
C LYS A 559 4.05 -16.88 -10.49
N HIS A 560 4.51 -17.33 -11.65
CA HIS A 560 5.83 -17.97 -11.77
C HIS A 560 6.96 -17.10 -11.18
N LEU A 561 6.89 -15.79 -11.38
CA LEU A 561 7.86 -14.83 -10.83
C LEU A 561 7.88 -14.79 -9.29
N SER A 562 6.77 -15.07 -8.63
CA SER A 562 6.74 -15.17 -7.16
C SER A 562 7.57 -16.36 -6.69
N TRP A 563 7.39 -17.53 -7.33
CA TRP A 563 8.11 -18.75 -6.98
C TRP A 563 9.59 -18.65 -7.29
N GLU A 564 9.93 -18.01 -8.42
CA GLU A 564 11.30 -17.71 -8.77
C GLU A 564 11.95 -16.80 -7.71
N ARG A 565 11.27 -15.75 -7.24
CA ARG A 565 11.79 -14.87 -6.18
C ARG A 565 11.90 -15.59 -4.86
N GLN A 566 10.93 -16.43 -4.50
CA GLN A 566 11.01 -17.20 -3.28
C GLN A 566 12.24 -18.10 -3.26
N SER A 567 12.60 -18.74 -4.39
CA SER A 567 13.81 -19.57 -4.47
C SER A 567 15.11 -18.76 -4.32
N TRP A 568 15.09 -17.45 -4.61
CA TRP A 568 16.29 -16.61 -4.51
C TRP A 568 16.39 -15.83 -3.19
N TRP A 569 15.25 -15.49 -2.60
CA TRP A 569 15.17 -14.50 -1.51
C TRP A 569 14.83 -15.09 -0.16
N THR A 570 14.61 -16.41 -0.09
CA THR A 570 14.33 -17.09 1.18
C THR A 570 15.29 -18.25 1.42
N ASP A 571 15.60 -18.48 2.71
CA ASP A 571 16.42 -19.62 3.15
C ASP A 571 15.57 -20.87 3.46
N LYS A 572 14.25 -20.73 3.51
CA LYS A 572 13.36 -21.87 3.74
C LYS A 572 13.37 -22.78 2.52
N PRO A 573 13.71 -24.09 2.67
CA PRO A 573 13.72 -25.02 1.55
C PRO A 573 12.40 -25.02 0.79
N MET A 574 12.48 -24.89 -0.53
CA MET A 574 11.32 -24.89 -1.40
C MET A 574 11.61 -25.54 -2.73
N VAL A 575 10.57 -26.09 -3.35
CA VAL A 575 10.53 -26.54 -4.73
C VAL A 575 9.15 -26.24 -5.31
N HIS A 576 9.10 -25.72 -6.53
CA HIS A 576 7.82 -25.44 -7.21
C HIS A 576 7.93 -25.69 -8.72
N ILE A 577 6.94 -26.42 -9.25
CA ILE A 577 6.85 -26.78 -10.66
C ILE A 577 6.00 -25.72 -11.38
N VAL A 578 6.48 -25.24 -12.52
CA VAL A 578 5.67 -24.56 -13.53
C VAL A 578 5.96 -25.17 -14.89
N ARG A 579 5.03 -25.08 -15.82
CA ARG A 579 5.28 -25.46 -17.21
C ARG A 579 5.16 -24.24 -18.13
N ARG A 580 5.94 -24.26 -19.20
CA ARG A 580 5.79 -23.27 -20.27
C ARG A 580 4.60 -23.67 -21.16
N SER A 581 3.73 -22.70 -21.42
CA SER A 581 2.61 -22.86 -22.36
C SER A 581 2.75 -21.87 -23.51
N LYS A 582 2.58 -22.34 -24.73
CA LYS A 582 2.58 -21.49 -25.91
C LYS A 582 1.26 -20.70 -26.07
N ASP A 583 0.21 -21.16 -25.39
CA ASP A 583 -1.15 -20.62 -25.50
C ASP A 583 -1.41 -19.43 -24.56
N LEU A 584 -0.49 -19.11 -23.67
CA LEU A 584 -0.62 -18.05 -22.67
C LEU A 584 0.34 -16.89 -22.95
N GLN A 585 -0.15 -15.69 -22.84
CA GLN A 585 0.58 -14.42 -23.10
C GLN A 585 1.92 -14.29 -22.33
N ASN A 586 2.03 -14.89 -21.14
CA ASN A 586 3.27 -14.92 -20.35
C ASN A 586 3.99 -16.26 -20.39
N GLY A 587 3.48 -17.20 -21.18
CA GLY A 587 4.12 -18.47 -21.44
C GLY A 587 4.27 -19.43 -20.25
N TYR A 588 3.75 -19.14 -19.03
CA TYR A 588 3.91 -19.97 -17.84
C TYR A 588 2.58 -20.25 -17.14
N THR A 589 2.44 -21.49 -16.63
CA THR A 589 1.28 -21.91 -15.85
C THR A 589 1.69 -22.89 -14.75
N ASP A 590 0.93 -22.89 -13.65
CA ASP A 590 1.10 -23.72 -12.45
C ASP A 590 0.10 -24.88 -12.44
N ASP A 591 0.06 -25.67 -13.50
CA ASP A 591 -0.78 -26.84 -13.64
C ASP A 591 -0.12 -27.90 -14.54
N TRP A 592 -0.71 -29.12 -14.56
CA TRP A 592 -0.33 -30.20 -15.45
C TRP A 592 -1.52 -30.62 -16.32
N THR A 593 -2.24 -29.63 -16.89
CA THR A 593 -3.44 -29.83 -17.71
C THR A 593 -3.39 -28.93 -18.95
N PRO A 594 -2.63 -29.30 -20.00
CA PRO A 594 -2.56 -28.51 -21.23
C PRO A 594 -3.93 -28.49 -21.94
N ALA A 595 -4.25 -27.34 -22.59
CA ALA A 595 -5.49 -27.20 -23.33
C ALA A 595 -5.52 -28.09 -24.59
N SER A 596 -4.34 -28.37 -25.18
CA SER A 596 -4.17 -29.25 -26.33
C SER A 596 -3.13 -30.31 -25.98
N PRO A 597 -3.53 -31.47 -25.44
CA PRO A 597 -2.61 -32.49 -24.92
C PRO A 597 -1.90 -33.29 -26.00
N ASP A 598 -2.48 -33.42 -27.20
CA ASP A 598 -1.95 -34.25 -28.25
C ASP A 598 -0.62 -33.73 -28.81
N SER A 599 0.41 -34.58 -28.79
CA SER A 599 1.77 -34.27 -29.24
C SER A 599 2.43 -33.08 -28.50
N TYR A 600 1.96 -32.77 -27.26
CA TYR A 600 2.52 -31.67 -26.45
C TYR A 600 3.83 -32.09 -25.78
N ARG A 601 4.95 -31.47 -26.19
CA ARG A 601 6.22 -31.54 -25.49
C ARG A 601 6.33 -30.41 -24.51
N ALA A 602 6.29 -30.71 -23.23
CA ALA A 602 6.32 -29.74 -22.14
C ALA A 602 7.77 -29.33 -21.82
N GLU A 603 8.00 -28.03 -21.70
CA GLU A 603 9.13 -27.47 -20.97
C GLU A 603 8.68 -27.29 -19.52
N VAL A 604 9.18 -28.16 -18.65
CA VAL A 604 8.91 -28.14 -17.20
C VAL A 604 10.05 -27.42 -16.51
N ILE A 605 9.70 -26.38 -15.76
CA ILE A 605 10.63 -25.53 -15.02
C ILE A 605 10.39 -25.76 -13.54
N VAL A 606 11.46 -26.02 -12.79
CA VAL A 606 11.38 -26.18 -11.33
C VAL A 606 12.24 -25.12 -10.65
N TYR A 607 11.60 -24.27 -9.89
CA TYR A 607 12.26 -23.31 -9.01
C TYR A 607 12.58 -24.00 -7.68
N SER A 608 13.80 -23.86 -7.20
CA SER A 608 14.25 -24.46 -5.94
C SER A 608 15.45 -23.70 -5.35
N ASN A 609 15.60 -23.75 -4.02
CA ASN A 609 16.78 -23.35 -3.28
C ASN A 609 17.42 -24.55 -2.52
N CYS A 610 17.09 -25.77 -2.93
CA CYS A 610 17.72 -27.00 -2.43
C CYS A 610 19.07 -27.25 -3.13
N ASP A 611 19.80 -28.31 -2.75
CA ASP A 611 21.03 -28.71 -3.44
C ASP A 611 20.75 -29.39 -4.78
N GLU A 612 19.69 -30.21 -4.81
CA GLU A 612 19.29 -30.98 -5.99
C GLU A 612 17.76 -31.16 -6.06
N VAL A 613 17.28 -31.37 -7.27
CA VAL A 613 15.86 -31.64 -7.57
C VAL A 613 15.73 -32.90 -8.39
N GLU A 614 14.84 -33.79 -7.97
CA GLU A 614 14.38 -34.94 -8.77
C GLU A 614 12.98 -34.65 -9.32
N LEU A 615 12.78 -34.85 -10.62
CA LEU A 615 11.47 -34.78 -11.26
C LEU A 615 10.93 -36.16 -11.53
N LEU A 616 9.68 -36.43 -11.17
CA LEU A 616 9.00 -37.72 -11.40
C LEU A 616 7.70 -37.50 -12.20
N LEU A 617 7.42 -38.38 -13.15
CA LEU A 617 6.15 -38.45 -13.87
C LEU A 617 5.53 -39.82 -13.62
N ASN A 618 4.34 -39.86 -13.04
CA ASN A 618 3.62 -41.07 -12.65
C ASN A 618 4.47 -42.02 -11.80
N GLY A 619 5.28 -41.49 -10.89
CA GLY A 619 6.18 -42.23 -10.00
C GLY A 619 7.50 -42.68 -10.64
N LYS A 620 7.67 -42.49 -11.95
CA LYS A 620 8.93 -42.80 -12.64
C LYS A 620 9.85 -41.57 -12.61
N SER A 621 11.08 -41.75 -12.13
CA SER A 621 12.08 -40.69 -12.14
C SER A 621 12.48 -40.31 -13.57
N LEU A 622 12.51 -38.98 -13.82
CA LEU A 622 13.01 -38.37 -15.05
C LEU A 622 14.43 -37.83 -14.87
N GLY A 623 15.07 -38.17 -13.74
CA GLY A 623 16.43 -37.80 -13.38
C GLY A 623 16.51 -36.75 -12.30
N ILE A 624 17.69 -36.66 -11.69
CA ILE A 624 18.09 -35.71 -10.68
C ILE A 624 18.99 -34.66 -11.33
N GLN A 625 18.77 -33.40 -11.01
CA GLN A 625 19.62 -32.28 -11.43
C GLN A 625 20.07 -31.48 -10.19
N SER A 626 21.33 -31.10 -10.12
CA SER A 626 21.79 -30.12 -9.14
C SER A 626 21.16 -28.77 -9.42
N VAL A 627 20.83 -28.01 -8.37
CA VAL A 627 20.33 -26.64 -8.50
C VAL A 627 21.49 -25.74 -8.93
N PRO A 628 21.35 -24.97 -10.02
CA PRO A 628 22.44 -24.15 -10.52
C PRO A 628 22.79 -22.99 -9.57
N HIS A 629 24.09 -22.75 -9.33
CA HIS A 629 24.59 -21.66 -8.48
C HIS A 629 24.36 -20.25 -9.03
N ASP A 630 23.95 -20.15 -10.30
CA ASP A 630 23.63 -18.87 -10.96
C ASP A 630 22.14 -18.53 -10.85
N ASP A 631 21.41 -19.16 -9.93
CA ASP A 631 19.97 -18.96 -9.70
C ASP A 631 19.09 -19.25 -10.94
N SER A 632 19.59 -19.96 -11.94
CA SER A 632 18.73 -20.46 -13.01
C SER A 632 17.89 -21.65 -12.51
N PRO A 633 16.65 -21.79 -13.01
CA PRO A 633 15.83 -22.93 -12.63
C PRO A 633 16.32 -24.22 -13.27
N ASN A 634 15.96 -25.33 -12.69
CA ASN A 634 16.11 -26.65 -13.33
C ASN A 634 15.05 -26.82 -14.42
N ILE A 635 15.43 -27.37 -15.58
CA ILE A 635 14.54 -27.50 -16.75
C ILE A 635 14.56 -28.92 -17.27
N TRP A 636 13.36 -29.47 -17.53
CA TRP A 636 13.16 -30.74 -18.24
C TRP A 636 12.29 -30.53 -19.48
N HIS A 637 12.63 -31.23 -20.55
CA HIS A 637 11.83 -31.31 -21.77
C HIS A 637 11.26 -32.72 -21.88
N ILE A 638 9.96 -32.86 -21.62
CA ILE A 638 9.28 -34.16 -21.54
C ILE A 638 8.07 -34.21 -22.44
N ASP A 639 7.77 -35.40 -22.98
CA ASP A 639 6.51 -35.62 -23.66
C ASP A 639 5.38 -35.70 -22.63
N TYR A 640 4.31 -34.94 -22.87
CA TYR A 640 3.18 -34.92 -21.96
C TYR A 640 2.54 -36.29 -21.83
N GLN A 641 2.30 -36.67 -20.59
CA GLN A 641 1.48 -37.81 -20.21
C GLN A 641 0.56 -37.36 -19.06
N PRO A 642 -0.75 -37.69 -19.12
CA PRO A 642 -1.64 -37.38 -18.01
C PRO A 642 -1.23 -38.14 -16.75
N GLY A 643 -1.55 -37.56 -15.59
CA GLY A 643 -1.23 -38.15 -14.29
C GLY A 643 -0.58 -37.18 -13.33
N VAL A 644 0.43 -37.63 -12.58
CA VAL A 644 1.09 -36.87 -11.50
C VAL A 644 2.49 -36.45 -11.90
N LEU A 645 2.75 -35.17 -11.97
CA LEU A 645 4.08 -34.59 -12.10
C LEU A 645 4.55 -34.11 -10.72
N LYS A 646 5.63 -34.69 -10.18
CA LYS A 646 6.13 -34.40 -8.83
C LYS A 646 7.61 -33.98 -8.89
N ALA A 647 7.96 -32.91 -8.18
CA ALA A 647 9.35 -32.54 -7.93
C ALA A 647 9.69 -32.72 -6.45
N ILE A 648 10.89 -33.22 -6.17
CA ILE A 648 11.43 -33.45 -4.83
C ILE A 648 12.74 -32.70 -4.71
N GLY A 649 12.81 -31.76 -3.75
CA GLY A 649 14.04 -31.04 -3.40
C GLY A 649 14.77 -31.70 -2.26
N ARG A 650 16.10 -31.85 -2.38
CA ARG A 650 16.95 -32.43 -1.36
C ARG A 650 18.07 -31.51 -0.95
N ILE A 651 18.41 -31.57 0.35
CA ILE A 651 19.60 -30.94 0.93
C ILE A 651 20.39 -32.04 1.64
N ASN A 652 21.68 -32.16 1.30
CA ASN A 652 22.54 -33.22 1.79
C ASN A 652 21.93 -34.65 1.58
N GLY A 653 21.28 -34.85 0.44
CA GLY A 653 20.60 -36.10 0.07
C GLY A 653 19.26 -36.38 0.74
N ASN A 654 18.83 -35.58 1.71
CA ASN A 654 17.55 -35.71 2.41
C ASN A 654 16.44 -34.90 1.73
N GLU A 655 15.26 -35.53 1.54
CA GLU A 655 14.07 -34.77 1.08
C GLU A 655 13.66 -33.72 2.10
N VAL A 656 13.61 -32.45 1.67
CA VAL A 656 13.25 -31.29 2.52
C VAL A 656 12.05 -30.52 1.97
N ALA A 657 11.74 -30.68 0.68
CA ALA A 657 10.60 -30.04 0.04
C ALA A 657 10.08 -30.91 -1.10
N ASN A 658 8.79 -30.85 -1.37
CA ASN A 658 8.20 -31.44 -2.57
C ASN A 658 7.03 -30.59 -3.08
N HIS A 659 6.74 -30.75 -4.37
CA HIS A 659 5.60 -30.14 -5.03
C HIS A 659 5.04 -31.05 -6.10
N GLU A 660 3.71 -31.10 -6.25
CA GLU A 660 3.09 -31.93 -7.29
C GLU A 660 1.94 -31.19 -8.00
N HIS A 661 1.82 -31.49 -9.28
CA HIS A 661 0.63 -31.20 -10.09
C HIS A 661 0.00 -32.49 -10.57
N ARG A 662 -1.34 -32.47 -10.68
CA ARG A 662 -2.12 -33.55 -11.27
C ARG A 662 -2.83 -33.05 -12.51
N THR A 663 -2.94 -33.92 -13.52
CA THR A 663 -3.82 -33.64 -14.66
C THR A 663 -5.26 -33.65 -14.18
N ALA A 664 -6.00 -32.59 -14.45
CA ALA A 664 -7.43 -32.53 -14.18
C ALA A 664 -8.22 -33.37 -15.16
N GLY A 665 -9.24 -34.03 -14.67
CA GLY A 665 -10.31 -34.63 -15.45
C GLY A 665 -11.36 -33.60 -15.89
N GLU A 666 -12.56 -34.10 -16.22
CA GLU A 666 -13.71 -33.24 -16.52
C GLU A 666 -14.12 -32.41 -15.30
N ALA A 667 -14.56 -31.19 -15.51
CA ALA A 667 -15.07 -30.34 -14.45
C ALA A 667 -16.30 -30.96 -13.79
N HIS A 668 -16.30 -31.07 -12.47
CA HIS A 668 -17.32 -31.80 -11.72
C HIS A 668 -18.06 -30.95 -10.69
N HIS A 669 -17.34 -30.09 -9.94
CA HIS A 669 -17.97 -29.24 -8.93
C HIS A 669 -17.13 -28.00 -8.62
N ILE A 670 -17.70 -27.10 -7.81
CA ILE A 670 -17.04 -25.90 -7.30
C ILE A 670 -16.61 -26.16 -5.86
N ILE A 671 -15.36 -25.78 -5.52
CA ILE A 671 -14.89 -25.63 -4.14
C ILE A 671 -14.87 -24.14 -3.83
N LEU A 672 -15.57 -23.71 -2.78
CA LEU A 672 -15.53 -22.34 -2.26
C LEU A 672 -14.74 -22.33 -0.96
N GLU A 673 -13.69 -21.55 -0.89
CA GLU A 673 -12.82 -21.40 0.27
C GLU A 673 -12.76 -19.94 0.72
N THR A 674 -12.54 -19.71 2.00
CA THR A 674 -12.31 -18.37 2.57
C THR A 674 -11.01 -18.34 3.36
N GLU A 675 -10.28 -17.24 3.26
CA GLU A 675 -9.07 -17.03 4.05
C GLU A 675 -9.38 -16.68 5.52
N ARG A 676 -10.62 -16.29 5.83
CA ARG A 676 -11.04 -15.87 7.18
C ARG A 676 -12.42 -16.44 7.52
N THR A 677 -12.57 -16.97 8.72
CA THR A 677 -13.84 -17.46 9.26
C THR A 677 -14.51 -16.49 10.23
N VAL A 678 -13.82 -15.42 10.59
CA VAL A 678 -14.31 -14.33 11.44
C VAL A 678 -14.02 -13.00 10.76
N LEU A 679 -14.99 -12.11 10.71
CA LEU A 679 -14.92 -10.82 10.03
C LEU A 679 -15.50 -9.73 10.94
N PRO A 680 -14.67 -8.81 11.45
CA PRO A 680 -15.12 -7.65 12.21
C PRO A 680 -16.03 -6.74 11.36
N TYR A 681 -17.00 -6.10 12.02
CA TYR A 681 -17.78 -5.00 11.44
C TYR A 681 -16.94 -3.73 11.42
N ASP A 682 -16.01 -3.69 10.50
CA ASP A 682 -15.11 -2.57 10.27
C ASP A 682 -14.93 -2.39 8.76
N TRP A 683 -14.86 -1.14 8.30
CA TRP A 683 -14.60 -0.82 6.90
C TRP A 683 -13.25 -1.36 6.43
N GLU A 684 -12.27 -1.38 7.33
CA GLU A 684 -10.90 -1.81 7.10
C GLU A 684 -10.75 -3.33 6.93
N GLU A 685 -11.81 -4.10 7.20
CA GLU A 685 -11.76 -5.55 7.25
C GLU A 685 -12.58 -6.20 6.13
N VAL A 686 -11.91 -7.07 5.37
CA VAL A 686 -12.53 -7.87 4.31
C VAL A 686 -12.06 -9.32 4.35
N ALA A 687 -12.86 -10.22 3.78
CA ALA A 687 -12.51 -11.61 3.53
C ALA A 687 -12.44 -11.88 2.03
N TYR A 688 -11.37 -12.57 1.60
CA TYR A 688 -11.22 -13.10 0.25
C TYR A 688 -11.80 -14.52 0.20
N LEU A 689 -12.70 -14.74 -0.75
CA LEU A 689 -13.29 -16.04 -1.04
C LEU A 689 -12.88 -16.47 -2.43
N THR A 690 -12.37 -17.68 -2.57
CA THR A 690 -11.96 -18.23 -3.87
C THR A 690 -12.87 -19.37 -4.26
N ALA A 691 -13.61 -19.21 -5.36
CA ALA A 691 -14.33 -20.30 -6.01
C ALA A 691 -13.42 -20.94 -7.06
N THR A 692 -13.14 -22.22 -6.91
CA THR A 692 -12.31 -23.01 -7.81
C THR A 692 -13.13 -24.11 -8.44
N VAL A 693 -13.13 -24.21 -9.76
CA VAL A 693 -13.71 -25.35 -10.49
C VAL A 693 -12.75 -26.51 -10.46
N VAL A 694 -13.22 -27.65 -10.02
CA VAL A 694 -12.42 -28.87 -9.87
C VAL A 694 -13.09 -30.08 -10.51
N ASP A 695 -12.29 -31.10 -10.81
CA ASP A 695 -12.76 -32.42 -11.22
C ASP A 695 -13.29 -33.26 -10.02
N MET A 696 -13.69 -34.49 -10.28
CA MET A 696 -14.19 -35.40 -9.24
C MET A 696 -13.16 -35.75 -8.14
N HIS A 697 -11.86 -35.51 -8.40
CA HIS A 697 -10.76 -35.77 -7.47
C HIS A 697 -10.28 -34.48 -6.76
N GLY A 698 -10.94 -33.33 -6.99
CA GLY A 698 -10.58 -32.06 -6.41
C GLY A 698 -9.39 -31.36 -7.10
N VAL A 699 -9.02 -31.79 -8.31
CA VAL A 699 -7.96 -31.16 -9.11
C VAL A 699 -8.55 -29.98 -9.88
N ARG A 700 -7.90 -28.82 -9.81
CA ARG A 700 -8.33 -27.60 -10.49
C ARG A 700 -8.38 -27.79 -12.02
N CYS A 701 -9.49 -27.41 -12.64
CA CYS A 701 -9.72 -27.43 -14.08
C CYS A 701 -9.35 -26.05 -14.70
N PRO A 702 -8.11 -25.83 -15.15
CA PRO A 702 -7.64 -24.49 -15.54
C PRO A 702 -8.22 -24.01 -16.87
N ASN A 703 -8.71 -24.89 -17.72
CA ASN A 703 -9.17 -24.59 -19.08
C ASN A 703 -10.68 -24.35 -19.18
N ILE A 704 -11.41 -24.45 -18.06
CA ILE A 704 -12.85 -24.25 -18.03
C ILE A 704 -13.20 -22.76 -18.09
N LEU A 705 -14.12 -22.42 -18.96
CA LEU A 705 -14.76 -21.09 -19.04
C LEU A 705 -16.23 -21.26 -18.61
N THR A 706 -16.53 -20.94 -17.38
CA THR A 706 -17.91 -21.02 -16.84
C THR A 706 -18.19 -19.77 -16.02
N ASP A 707 -19.44 -19.31 -16.06
CA ASP A 707 -19.90 -18.19 -15.24
C ASP A 707 -20.17 -18.67 -13.82
N ILE A 708 -19.50 -18.11 -12.83
CA ILE A 708 -19.69 -18.41 -11.40
C ILE A 708 -20.47 -17.29 -10.77
N LYS A 709 -21.64 -17.61 -10.23
CA LYS A 709 -22.53 -16.69 -9.51
C LYS A 709 -22.34 -16.84 -8.01
N PHE A 710 -22.25 -15.71 -7.33
CA PHE A 710 -22.17 -15.63 -5.88
C PHE A 710 -23.47 -15.08 -5.31
N ASN A 711 -23.98 -15.73 -4.29
CA ASN A 711 -25.13 -15.29 -3.50
C ASN A 711 -24.68 -15.15 -2.03
N ILE A 712 -25.11 -14.08 -1.38
CA ILE A 712 -24.76 -13.80 0.01
C ILE A 712 -26.04 -13.65 0.83
N SER A 713 -26.02 -14.17 2.05
CA SER A 713 -27.07 -14.00 3.05
C SER A 713 -26.49 -13.74 4.42
N GLY A 714 -27.29 -13.15 5.32
CA GLY A 714 -26.80 -12.67 6.61
C GLY A 714 -26.21 -11.26 6.54
N PRO A 715 -25.48 -10.82 7.58
CA PRO A 715 -24.98 -9.44 7.71
C PRO A 715 -23.68 -9.20 6.93
N GLY A 716 -23.68 -9.46 5.63
CA GLY A 716 -22.52 -9.26 4.75
C GLY A 716 -22.89 -8.72 3.39
N GLU A 717 -21.91 -8.12 2.72
CA GLU A 717 -21.99 -7.67 1.33
C GLU A 717 -20.80 -8.14 0.51
N ILE A 718 -21.02 -8.44 -0.78
CA ILE A 718 -19.95 -8.64 -1.75
C ILE A 718 -19.55 -7.27 -2.28
N ILE A 719 -18.36 -6.82 -1.92
CA ILE A 719 -17.88 -5.50 -2.35
C ILE A 719 -17.24 -5.51 -3.74
N SER A 720 -16.73 -6.68 -4.16
CA SER A 720 -16.09 -6.82 -5.49
C SER A 720 -15.93 -8.28 -5.88
N ILE A 721 -15.92 -8.56 -7.18
CA ILE A 721 -15.62 -9.87 -7.78
C ILE A 721 -14.58 -9.71 -8.88
N ASP A 722 -13.58 -10.60 -8.92
CA ASP A 722 -12.55 -10.59 -9.95
C ASP A 722 -12.02 -12.00 -10.26
N ASN A 723 -11.50 -12.18 -11.49
CA ASN A 723 -10.84 -13.40 -11.96
C ASN A 723 -9.35 -13.21 -12.30
N SER A 724 -8.82 -11.99 -12.18
CA SER A 724 -7.46 -11.57 -12.57
C SER A 724 -7.15 -11.65 -14.07
N ASP A 725 -8.12 -11.95 -14.94
CA ASP A 725 -7.91 -11.85 -16.38
C ASP A 725 -7.74 -10.37 -16.78
N VAL A 726 -6.63 -10.07 -17.45
CA VAL A 726 -6.33 -8.70 -17.91
C VAL A 726 -7.12 -8.28 -19.15
N PHE A 727 -7.89 -9.20 -19.74
CA PHE A 727 -8.78 -8.96 -20.88
C PHE A 727 -10.25 -8.98 -20.50
N SER A 728 -10.59 -9.31 -19.23
CA SER A 728 -11.99 -9.30 -18.79
C SER A 728 -12.48 -7.86 -18.60
N HIS A 729 -13.52 -7.49 -19.34
CA HIS A 729 -14.21 -6.20 -19.20
C HIS A 729 -15.45 -6.28 -18.30
N GLU A 730 -15.64 -7.39 -17.59
CA GLU A 730 -16.73 -7.56 -16.64
C GLU A 730 -16.55 -6.60 -15.46
N ARG A 731 -17.67 -6.07 -14.96
CA ARG A 731 -17.66 -5.12 -13.84
C ARG A 731 -17.21 -5.79 -12.53
N TYR A 732 -16.46 -5.07 -11.72
CA TYR A 732 -16.09 -5.54 -10.38
C TYR A 732 -17.29 -5.54 -9.41
N LYS A 733 -18.16 -4.55 -9.51
CA LYS A 733 -19.42 -4.45 -8.75
C LYS A 733 -20.50 -5.31 -9.40
N ALA A 734 -20.36 -6.62 -9.26
CA ALA A 734 -21.27 -7.63 -9.78
C ALA A 734 -21.42 -8.77 -8.78
N ASN A 735 -22.25 -9.75 -9.06
CA ASN A 735 -22.40 -10.97 -8.27
C ASN A 735 -22.06 -12.24 -9.06
N HIS A 736 -21.53 -12.11 -10.26
CA HIS A 736 -21.08 -13.22 -11.10
C HIS A 736 -19.87 -12.82 -11.93
N ARG A 737 -19.08 -13.79 -12.36
CA ARG A 737 -17.94 -13.60 -13.24
C ARG A 737 -17.51 -14.91 -13.89
N THR A 738 -17.08 -14.84 -15.15
CA THR A 738 -16.47 -15.96 -15.86
C THR A 738 -15.17 -16.42 -15.19
N ALA A 739 -15.03 -17.73 -14.96
CA ALA A 739 -13.82 -18.29 -14.38
C ALA A 739 -12.61 -18.10 -15.31
N TYR A 740 -11.50 -17.66 -14.78
CA TYR A 740 -10.20 -17.59 -15.46
C TYR A 740 -9.21 -18.51 -14.78
N LYS A 741 -8.59 -19.39 -15.55
CA LYS A 741 -7.74 -20.46 -15.02
C LYS A 741 -8.46 -21.29 -13.94
N GLY A 742 -9.77 -21.49 -14.12
CA GLY A 742 -10.63 -22.24 -13.22
C GLY A 742 -10.97 -21.56 -11.90
N ARG A 743 -10.80 -20.23 -11.76
CA ARG A 743 -11.00 -19.49 -10.50
C ARG A 743 -11.76 -18.19 -10.67
N VAL A 744 -12.52 -17.83 -9.63
CA VAL A 744 -13.08 -16.49 -9.41
C VAL A 744 -12.90 -16.13 -7.93
N ILE A 745 -12.62 -14.88 -7.64
CA ILE A 745 -12.50 -14.35 -6.27
C ILE A 745 -13.65 -13.39 -6.00
N ALA A 746 -14.30 -13.56 -4.86
CA ALA A 746 -15.21 -12.59 -4.28
C ALA A 746 -14.58 -11.97 -3.02
N ILE A 747 -14.76 -10.66 -2.84
CA ILE A 747 -14.32 -9.94 -1.65
C ILE A 747 -15.55 -9.52 -0.87
N VAL A 748 -15.60 -9.90 0.41
CA VAL A 748 -16.76 -9.75 1.27
C VAL A 748 -16.43 -8.88 2.48
N ARG A 749 -17.39 -8.03 2.88
CA ARG A 749 -17.35 -7.19 4.09
C ARG A 749 -18.55 -7.49 4.98
N ALA A 750 -18.37 -7.39 6.30
CA ALA A 750 -19.48 -7.39 7.26
C ALA A 750 -20.20 -6.03 7.24
N ILE A 751 -21.55 -6.04 7.34
CA ILE A 751 -22.39 -4.85 7.41
C ILE A 751 -23.12 -4.71 8.77
N ALA A 752 -22.89 -5.64 9.68
CA ALA A 752 -23.31 -5.56 11.08
C ALA A 752 -22.32 -6.32 11.97
N ASP A 753 -22.37 -6.07 13.26
CA ASP A 753 -21.40 -6.53 14.27
C ASP A 753 -21.73 -7.91 14.86
N ASN A 754 -22.75 -8.59 14.37
CA ASN A 754 -23.16 -9.91 14.83
C ASN A 754 -23.90 -10.67 13.74
N GLY A 755 -23.77 -11.99 13.75
CA GLY A 755 -24.50 -12.92 12.88
C GLY A 755 -23.56 -13.77 12.01
N THR A 756 -24.18 -14.64 11.22
CA THR A 756 -23.46 -15.51 10.29
C THR A 756 -23.69 -15.03 8.86
N ILE A 757 -22.60 -14.72 8.19
CA ILE A 757 -22.57 -14.43 6.76
C ILE A 757 -22.41 -15.77 6.04
N THR A 758 -23.33 -16.11 5.14
CA THR A 758 -23.21 -17.30 4.28
C THR A 758 -23.03 -16.84 2.84
N VAL A 759 -21.96 -17.28 2.21
CA VAL A 759 -21.70 -17.05 0.79
C VAL A 759 -21.77 -18.38 0.06
N LYS A 760 -22.57 -18.40 -1.00
CA LYS A 760 -22.75 -19.54 -1.91
C LYS A 760 -22.18 -19.18 -3.27
N ALA A 761 -21.34 -20.05 -3.84
CA ALA A 761 -20.92 -20.00 -5.23
C ALA A 761 -21.59 -21.13 -6.02
N GLU A 762 -22.11 -20.83 -7.21
CA GLU A 762 -22.78 -21.80 -8.07
C GLU A 762 -22.48 -21.54 -9.56
N ALA A 763 -22.49 -22.58 -10.36
CA ALA A 763 -22.40 -22.51 -11.82
C ALA A 763 -23.19 -23.65 -12.45
N ASP A 764 -23.65 -23.44 -13.67
CA ASP A 764 -24.46 -24.42 -14.41
C ASP A 764 -23.67 -25.71 -14.63
N GLY A 765 -24.32 -26.83 -14.28
CA GLY A 765 -23.73 -28.16 -14.42
C GLY A 765 -22.70 -28.54 -13.34
N LEU A 766 -22.30 -27.60 -12.45
CA LEU A 766 -21.25 -27.83 -11.43
C LEU A 766 -21.79 -27.79 -10.00
N GLY A 767 -23.10 -27.62 -9.83
CA GLY A 767 -23.74 -27.53 -8.51
C GLY A 767 -23.34 -26.25 -7.76
N SER A 768 -23.29 -26.35 -6.44
CA SER A 768 -22.97 -25.20 -5.59
C SER A 768 -22.13 -25.60 -4.37
N SER A 769 -21.33 -24.66 -3.90
CA SER A 769 -20.55 -24.75 -2.66
C SER A 769 -20.82 -23.52 -1.79
N ASN A 770 -20.72 -23.66 -0.47
CA ASN A 770 -20.92 -22.54 0.44
C ASN A 770 -19.88 -22.50 1.55
N VAL A 771 -19.65 -21.30 2.08
CA VAL A 771 -18.86 -21.05 3.28
C VAL A 771 -19.59 -20.12 4.20
N THR A 772 -19.27 -20.21 5.51
CA THR A 772 -19.81 -19.32 6.53
C THR A 772 -18.70 -18.52 7.19
N ILE A 773 -18.99 -17.25 7.47
CA ILE A 773 -18.10 -16.32 8.15
C ILE A 773 -18.90 -15.70 9.29
N LYS A 774 -18.33 -15.66 10.49
CA LYS A 774 -18.95 -15.04 11.66
C LYS A 774 -18.65 -13.53 11.64
N ALA A 775 -19.70 -12.72 11.54
CA ALA A 775 -19.58 -11.29 11.80
C ALA A 775 -19.38 -11.04 13.30
N THR A 776 -18.50 -10.13 13.66
CA THR A 776 -18.19 -9.77 15.05
C THR A 776 -18.05 -8.25 15.16
N ARG A 777 -18.08 -7.78 16.41
CA ARG A 777 -17.78 -6.38 16.74
C ARG A 777 -16.31 -6.05 16.55
#